data_aaa0efffe210c916d35fcd8da40d2d3a
#
_entry.id   aaa0efffe210c916d35fcd8da40d2d3a
#
_cell.length_a   1.000
_cell.length_b   1.000
_cell.length_c   1.000
_cell.angle_alpha   90.00
_cell.angle_beta   90.00
_cell.angle_gamma   90.00
#
_symmetry.space_group_name_H-M   'P 1'
#
loop_
_entity.id
_entity.type
_entity.pdbx_description
1 polymer ?
#
loop_
_entity_poly.entity_id
_entity_poly.type
_entity_poly.pdbx_seq_one_letter_code
_entity_poly.pdbx_strand_id
1 'polypeptide(L)'
;MTPQQRPGPPAPPPSVTRESAPVSLTDPRTPVAPEPAARWERPALVALLLVTAALYLWSLSSSGYANQFYSAAVQAGSESWKAFFFGSSDAANSITVDKPPAALWPMALSVRLFGLSSWAILVPEALMGVAAVGVLHGAVRRRFGAGAGLLAGGALAVTPVAALMFRFNNPDALLCLLMVGAVACVLRALADGRTKWLVLAGVCFGLGFLTKTLQAWLILPPLAVVYACCAPVALRRRFGQLLLAGLAIVVSAGWWVALVELWPAASRPYIGGSQHNGFLELTFGYNGFGRITGNETGSVGGGGGRPGGGGWGETGITRLFSSDMGGQISWLLPAALILLVTGVTVLWRARRAVATEQAGHRAVATEQAGHRAVATEQADHQVVAAEQAGQRAEFLVWGGALLMTFTTFSFMSGIFHQYYNIALAPYIAALVGMGAALLWRRGGRPAAYVLAGTVAVTAGWSFVLLNRSPDWLPWLRWTVAALGLLAALGLLLPIRASRRVAVLAAGLGVVTALAGPVAYTLDTVNTPKGGSIITAGPTVQGGMGGPGGGFPGGRMGGRNGGLPGAGQGGAAGQALPPGQGGQGRMPGGTQGANPPPQQAGKQGQFPAPGARGRQAGRPGLPGGRGGFGERGAGRMGGLLNGSKVSDRAKALLEKDADDYTWAAAAIGSQNAASYQLATEKPVMAIGGFNGSDPSPTLARFKEYVADGKIHYFIAGGQGGPGGGRGGSSQITSWVAKTFQKVTVGDATFYDLTRKG
;
A
#
# COMPACT_ATOMS: atom_id res chain seq x y z
N MET A 1 -110.24 26.60 -30.75
CA MET A 1 -109.16 27.54 -30.51
C MET A 1 -108.47 27.10 -29.24
N THR A 2 -107.34 26.41 -29.40
CA THR A 2 -106.53 25.85 -28.35
C THR A 2 -105.29 26.78 -28.08
N PRO A 3 -104.91 27.14 -26.83
CA PRO A 3 -103.81 28.03 -26.58
C PRO A 3 -102.51 27.15 -26.62
N GLN A 4 -101.50 27.62 -27.34
CA GLN A 4 -100.15 27.12 -27.38
C GLN A 4 -99.41 27.36 -26.03
N GLN A 5 -98.89 26.29 -25.43
CA GLN A 5 -97.99 26.38 -24.33
C GLN A 5 -96.57 26.75 -24.82
N ARG A 6 -95.93 27.69 -24.25
CA ARG A 6 -94.53 28.08 -24.44
C ARG A 6 -93.61 27.01 -23.76
N PRO A 7 -92.51 26.63 -24.35
CA PRO A 7 -91.58 25.75 -23.71
C PRO A 7 -90.80 26.48 -22.64
N GLY A 8 -90.64 25.83 -21.45
CA GLY A 8 -89.86 26.30 -20.32
C GLY A 8 -88.33 26.23 -20.57
N PRO A 9 -87.53 26.94 -19.79
CA PRO A 9 -86.06 26.97 -19.96
C PRO A 9 -85.42 25.65 -19.66
N PRO A 10 -84.24 25.26 -20.33
CA PRO A 10 -83.57 23.99 -20.14
C PRO A 10 -82.98 23.92 -18.72
N ALA A 11 -83.05 22.70 -18.16
CA ALA A 11 -82.49 22.38 -16.84
C ALA A 11 -80.95 22.53 -16.82
N PRO A 12 -80.37 22.99 -15.69
CA PRO A 12 -78.90 23.05 -15.59
C PRO A 12 -78.28 21.65 -15.60
N PRO A 13 -77.03 21.47 -16.15
CA PRO A 13 -76.34 20.19 -16.17
C PRO A 13 -75.97 19.73 -14.74
N PRO A 14 -75.93 18.40 -14.48
CA PRO A 14 -75.60 17.89 -13.13
C PRO A 14 -74.18 18.26 -12.74
N SER A 15 -74.08 18.91 -11.57
CA SER A 15 -72.85 19.22 -10.92
C SER A 15 -72.11 17.91 -10.51
N VAL A 16 -71.08 17.55 -11.25
CA VAL A 16 -70.12 16.47 -10.84
C VAL A 16 -69.31 17.01 -9.66
N THR A 17 -69.76 16.73 -8.48
CA THR A 17 -68.93 16.84 -7.27
C THR A 17 -67.86 15.77 -7.33
N ARG A 18 -66.67 16.13 -7.88
CA ARG A 18 -65.44 15.40 -7.64
C ARG A 18 -65.11 15.59 -6.18
N GLU A 19 -65.44 14.57 -5.41
CA GLU A 19 -64.91 14.38 -4.08
C GLU A 19 -63.39 14.28 -4.18
N SER A 20 -62.70 15.41 -3.95
CA SER A 20 -61.23 15.43 -3.87
C SER A 20 -60.86 14.71 -2.58
N ALA A 21 -60.40 13.47 -2.69
CA ALA A 21 -59.74 12.81 -1.57
C ALA A 21 -58.70 13.74 -0.94
N PRO A 22 -58.61 13.81 0.39
CA PRO A 22 -57.61 14.66 1.03
C PRO A 22 -56.22 14.21 0.63
N VAL A 23 -55.50 15.02 -0.12
CA VAL A 23 -54.07 14.87 -0.36
C VAL A 23 -53.40 14.96 1.01
N SER A 24 -52.99 13.82 1.53
CA SER A 24 -52.23 13.71 2.75
C SER A 24 -50.95 14.54 2.55
N LEU A 25 -50.89 15.68 3.20
CA LEU A 25 -49.69 16.52 3.29
C LEU A 25 -48.67 15.68 4.06
N THR A 26 -47.81 14.95 3.35
CA THR A 26 -46.63 14.32 3.94
C THR A 26 -45.78 15.41 4.54
N ASP A 27 -45.59 15.35 5.87
CA ASP A 27 -44.65 16.16 6.64
C ASP A 27 -43.33 16.30 5.87
N PRO A 28 -42.81 17.52 5.60
CA PRO A 28 -41.52 17.70 4.92
C PRO A 28 -40.31 17.06 5.66
N ARG A 29 -40.56 16.50 6.84
CA ARG A 29 -39.58 15.75 7.63
C ARG A 29 -39.61 14.24 7.39
N THR A 30 -40.54 13.70 6.62
CA THR A 30 -40.50 12.28 6.24
C THR A 30 -39.38 12.07 5.27
N PRO A 31 -38.33 11.30 5.65
CA PRO A 31 -37.28 10.93 4.70
C PRO A 31 -37.92 10.20 3.54
N VAL A 32 -37.67 10.64 2.33
CA VAL A 32 -38.02 9.86 1.12
C VAL A 32 -37.51 8.44 1.37
N ALA A 33 -38.43 7.48 1.45
CA ALA A 33 -38.07 6.09 1.69
C ALA A 33 -37.06 5.69 0.63
N PRO A 34 -35.91 5.10 1.00
CA PRO A 34 -34.92 4.69 0.03
C PRO A 34 -35.60 3.72 -0.94
N GLU A 35 -35.42 3.96 -2.24
CA GLU A 35 -35.91 3.02 -3.26
C GLU A 35 -35.53 1.59 -2.87
N PRO A 36 -36.46 0.64 -2.92
CA PRO A 36 -36.16 -0.73 -2.53
C PRO A 36 -35.00 -1.24 -3.39
N ALA A 37 -33.96 -1.74 -2.71
CA ALA A 37 -32.76 -2.26 -3.35
C ALA A 37 -33.14 -3.27 -4.42
N ALA A 38 -32.63 -3.12 -5.64
CA ALA A 38 -32.92 -4.03 -6.73
C ALA A 38 -32.53 -5.46 -6.33
N ARG A 39 -33.33 -6.45 -6.69
CA ARG A 39 -33.18 -7.86 -6.27
C ARG A 39 -31.79 -8.42 -6.56
N TRP A 40 -31.09 -7.90 -7.56
CA TRP A 40 -29.73 -8.34 -7.97
C TRP A 40 -28.61 -7.78 -7.11
N GLU A 41 -28.82 -6.69 -6.34
CA GLU A 41 -27.75 -5.98 -5.62
C GLU A 41 -27.09 -6.83 -4.52
N ARG A 42 -27.91 -7.52 -3.71
CA ARG A 42 -27.39 -8.39 -2.64
C ARG A 42 -26.64 -9.59 -3.19
N PRO A 43 -27.20 -10.37 -4.14
CA PRO A 43 -26.46 -11.45 -4.78
C PRO A 43 -25.14 -11.00 -5.44
N ALA A 44 -25.13 -9.85 -6.11
CA ALA A 44 -23.92 -9.31 -6.73
C ALA A 44 -22.85 -8.92 -5.70
N LEU A 45 -23.22 -8.32 -4.57
CA LEU A 45 -22.30 -8.06 -3.47
C LEU A 45 -21.74 -9.36 -2.87
N VAL A 46 -22.60 -10.34 -2.62
CA VAL A 46 -22.16 -11.65 -2.10
C VAL A 46 -21.18 -12.30 -3.08
N ALA A 47 -21.50 -12.28 -4.37
CA ALA A 47 -20.60 -12.80 -5.41
C ALA A 47 -19.25 -12.07 -5.43
N LEU A 48 -19.25 -10.73 -5.35
CA LEU A 48 -18.01 -9.93 -5.25
C LEU A 48 -17.17 -10.36 -4.03
N LEU A 49 -17.78 -10.49 -2.87
CA LEU A 49 -17.06 -10.85 -1.65
C LEU A 49 -16.55 -12.30 -1.69
N LEU A 50 -17.34 -13.24 -2.22
CA LEU A 50 -16.93 -14.63 -2.38
C LEU A 50 -15.79 -14.78 -3.39
N VAL A 51 -15.86 -14.09 -4.54
CA VAL A 51 -14.78 -14.08 -5.54
C VAL A 51 -13.52 -13.45 -4.94
N THR A 52 -13.65 -12.36 -4.17
CA THR A 52 -12.52 -11.74 -3.48
C THR A 52 -11.92 -12.69 -2.44
N ALA A 53 -12.75 -13.36 -1.66
CA ALA A 53 -12.28 -14.34 -0.67
C ALA A 53 -11.57 -15.52 -1.36
N ALA A 54 -12.14 -16.07 -2.42
CA ALA A 54 -11.52 -17.13 -3.21
C ALA A 54 -10.16 -16.69 -3.78
N LEU A 55 -10.07 -15.47 -4.32
CA LEU A 55 -8.85 -14.90 -4.88
C LEU A 55 -7.77 -14.73 -3.80
N TYR A 56 -8.13 -14.24 -2.61
CA TYR A 56 -7.18 -13.95 -1.56
C TYR A 56 -6.77 -15.18 -0.75
N LEU A 57 -7.63 -16.19 -0.66
CA LEU A 57 -7.33 -17.46 0.01
C LEU A 57 -6.69 -18.50 -0.93
N TRP A 58 -6.74 -18.29 -2.25
CA TRP A 58 -6.18 -19.22 -3.22
C TRP A 58 -4.69 -19.42 -3.03
N SER A 59 -4.26 -20.68 -2.85
CA SER A 59 -2.84 -21.02 -2.69
C SER A 59 -2.08 -20.19 -1.63
N LEU A 60 -2.77 -19.80 -0.54
CA LEU A 60 -2.24 -18.87 0.46
C LEU A 60 -0.99 -19.42 1.16
N SER A 61 -0.96 -20.73 1.44
CA SER A 61 0.16 -21.41 2.09
C SER A 61 1.43 -21.52 1.24
N SER A 62 1.35 -21.29 -0.09
CA SER A 62 2.52 -21.35 -0.97
C SER A 62 3.62 -20.34 -0.61
N SER A 63 3.24 -19.24 0.04
CA SER A 63 4.17 -18.21 0.54
C SER A 63 4.86 -18.58 1.87
N GLY A 64 4.58 -19.76 2.42
CA GLY A 64 5.11 -20.18 3.72
C GLY A 64 4.79 -19.16 4.80
N TYR A 65 5.77 -18.77 5.59
CA TYR A 65 5.62 -17.75 6.62
C TYR A 65 5.71 -16.30 6.09
N ALA A 66 5.70 -16.12 4.77
CA ALA A 66 5.68 -14.82 4.08
C ALA A 66 6.81 -13.87 4.56
N ASN A 67 6.53 -12.86 5.38
CA ASN A 67 7.55 -12.07 6.06
C ASN A 67 7.90 -12.73 7.40
N GLN A 68 9.02 -13.46 7.43
CA GLN A 68 9.44 -14.20 8.61
C GLN A 68 9.65 -13.30 9.84
N PHE A 69 10.08 -12.07 9.66
CA PHE A 69 10.22 -11.08 10.73
C PHE A 69 8.94 -10.86 11.52
N TYR A 70 7.82 -10.62 10.81
CA TYR A 70 6.53 -10.48 11.47
C TYR A 70 5.96 -11.82 11.93
N SER A 71 6.22 -12.92 11.20
CA SER A 71 5.76 -14.26 11.61
C SER A 71 6.39 -14.71 12.93
N ALA A 72 7.68 -14.41 13.16
CA ALA A 72 8.34 -14.70 14.43
C ALA A 72 7.70 -13.90 15.59
N ALA A 73 7.38 -12.63 15.35
CA ALA A 73 6.69 -11.81 16.36
C ALA A 73 5.24 -12.29 16.62
N VAL A 74 4.56 -12.79 15.58
CA VAL A 74 3.24 -13.42 15.72
C VAL A 74 3.33 -14.70 16.55
N GLN A 75 4.31 -15.57 16.30
CA GLN A 75 4.58 -16.75 17.11
C GLN A 75 4.88 -16.35 18.55
N ALA A 76 5.81 -15.41 18.78
CA ALA A 76 6.13 -14.92 20.12
C ALA A 76 4.91 -14.39 20.87
N GLY A 77 4.04 -13.62 20.18
CA GLY A 77 2.79 -13.12 20.72
C GLY A 77 1.75 -14.22 21.00
N SER A 78 1.78 -15.34 20.29
CA SER A 78 0.92 -16.49 20.57
C SER A 78 1.34 -17.25 21.82
N GLU A 79 2.60 -17.21 22.19
CA GLU A 79 3.16 -17.89 23.36
C GLU A 79 3.17 -17.01 24.63
N SER A 80 3.51 -15.71 24.48
CA SER A 80 3.69 -14.76 25.57
C SER A 80 2.75 -13.55 25.45
N TRP A 81 1.91 -13.30 26.48
CA TRP A 81 1.06 -12.10 26.53
C TRP A 81 1.87 -10.80 26.58
N LYS A 82 3.06 -10.85 27.14
CA LYS A 82 3.97 -9.69 27.14
C LYS A 82 4.48 -9.45 25.72
N ALA A 83 4.90 -10.49 25.00
CA ALA A 83 5.31 -10.38 23.62
C ALA A 83 4.15 -9.91 22.70
N PHE A 84 2.93 -10.40 22.96
CA PHE A 84 1.71 -9.95 22.29
C PHE A 84 1.49 -8.44 22.48
N PHE A 85 1.59 -7.96 23.73
CA PHE A 85 1.34 -6.56 24.06
C PHE A 85 2.36 -5.63 23.40
N PHE A 86 3.67 -5.97 23.46
CA PHE A 86 4.74 -5.14 22.93
C PHE A 86 5.02 -5.35 21.44
N GLY A 87 4.60 -6.47 20.85
CA GLY A 87 5.04 -6.89 19.51
C GLY A 87 6.49 -7.33 19.50
N SER A 88 6.91 -8.11 20.51
CA SER A 88 8.27 -8.61 20.62
C SER A 88 8.58 -9.62 19.53
N SER A 89 9.83 -9.64 19.03
CA SER A 89 10.29 -10.57 18.00
C SER A 89 10.45 -12.01 18.51
N ASP A 90 10.62 -12.19 19.83
CA ASP A 90 10.74 -13.48 20.49
C ASP A 90 9.94 -13.53 21.80
N ALA A 91 9.54 -14.73 22.25
CA ALA A 91 8.71 -14.93 23.44
C ALA A 91 9.40 -14.53 24.75
N ALA A 92 10.75 -14.51 24.77
CA ALA A 92 11.55 -14.03 25.90
C ALA A 92 11.70 -12.50 25.96
N ASN A 93 11.18 -11.78 24.96
CA ASN A 93 11.07 -10.33 24.92
C ASN A 93 12.42 -9.59 24.84
N SER A 94 13.30 -9.98 23.91
CA SER A 94 14.58 -9.28 23.71
C SER A 94 14.39 -7.90 23.07
N ILE A 95 13.63 -7.83 21.97
CA ILE A 95 13.42 -6.62 21.16
C ILE A 95 12.05 -6.67 20.47
N THR A 96 11.41 -5.53 20.25
CA THR A 96 10.15 -5.45 19.48
C THR A 96 10.42 -5.40 17.98
N VAL A 97 9.38 -5.63 17.18
CA VAL A 97 9.41 -5.20 15.77
C VAL A 97 9.48 -3.67 15.66
N ASP A 98 9.84 -3.17 14.48
CA ASP A 98 9.98 -1.74 14.17
C ASP A 98 8.65 -1.01 13.93
N LYS A 99 7.52 -1.65 14.27
CA LYS A 99 6.15 -1.12 14.13
C LYS A 99 5.35 -1.38 15.40
N PRO A 100 4.30 -0.58 15.67
CA PRO A 100 3.36 -0.88 16.75
C PRO A 100 2.65 -2.20 16.51
N PRO A 101 2.14 -2.87 17.57
CA PRO A 101 1.74 -4.28 17.50
C PRO A 101 0.32 -4.56 16.98
N ALA A 102 -0.51 -3.54 16.71
CA ALA A 102 -1.94 -3.79 16.42
C ALA A 102 -2.17 -4.71 15.21
N ALA A 103 -1.29 -4.68 14.20
CA ALA A 103 -1.37 -5.60 13.08
C ALA A 103 -1.04 -7.05 13.47
N LEU A 104 -0.18 -7.24 14.47
CA LEU A 104 0.22 -8.58 14.93
C LEU A 104 -0.86 -9.25 15.77
N TRP A 105 -1.70 -8.47 16.50
CA TRP A 105 -2.70 -9.01 17.41
C TRP A 105 -3.67 -10.00 16.76
N PRO A 106 -4.34 -9.71 15.63
CA PRO A 106 -5.25 -10.65 14.99
C PRO A 106 -4.56 -11.95 14.57
N MET A 107 -3.33 -11.83 14.03
CA MET A 107 -2.52 -12.97 13.60
C MET A 107 -2.08 -13.82 14.80
N ALA A 108 -1.57 -13.20 15.88
CA ALA A 108 -1.11 -13.90 17.07
C ALA A 108 -2.26 -14.58 17.79
N LEU A 109 -3.46 -13.98 17.86
CA LEU A 109 -4.67 -14.64 18.38
C LEU A 109 -5.08 -15.83 17.52
N SER A 110 -5.01 -15.71 16.19
CA SER A 110 -5.27 -16.81 15.26
C SER A 110 -4.29 -17.97 15.47
N VAL A 111 -3.00 -17.67 15.60
CA VAL A 111 -1.96 -18.69 15.87
C VAL A 111 -2.16 -19.33 17.24
N ARG A 112 -2.52 -18.56 18.27
CA ARG A 112 -2.83 -19.10 19.61
C ARG A 112 -4.01 -20.08 19.60
N LEU A 113 -4.99 -19.86 18.71
CA LEU A 113 -6.19 -20.71 18.62
C LEU A 113 -5.99 -21.93 17.71
N PHE A 114 -5.26 -21.78 16.60
CA PHE A 114 -5.17 -22.77 15.52
C PHE A 114 -3.78 -23.40 15.37
N GLY A 115 -2.80 -22.99 16.18
CA GLY A 115 -1.40 -23.40 16.04
C GLY A 115 -0.64 -22.60 14.99
N LEU A 116 0.70 -22.72 15.03
CA LEU A 116 1.59 -22.02 14.09
C LEU A 116 1.49 -22.62 12.70
N SER A 117 0.99 -21.88 11.75
CA SER A 117 0.92 -22.26 10.34
C SER A 117 0.77 -21.03 9.44
N SER A 118 1.11 -21.18 8.16
CA SER A 118 0.88 -20.13 7.15
C SER A 118 -0.58 -19.67 7.13
N TRP A 119 -1.52 -20.63 7.26
CA TRP A 119 -2.95 -20.32 7.26
C TRP A 119 -3.36 -19.51 8.49
N ALA A 120 -2.92 -19.90 9.67
CA ALA A 120 -3.26 -19.20 10.92
C ALA A 120 -2.74 -17.74 10.89
N ILE A 121 -1.59 -17.49 10.24
CA ILE A 121 -1.02 -16.16 10.12
C ILE A 121 -1.74 -15.34 9.03
N LEU A 122 -1.98 -15.91 7.83
CA LEU A 122 -2.34 -15.13 6.64
C LEU A 122 -3.86 -15.00 6.40
N VAL A 123 -4.70 -15.89 6.95
CA VAL A 123 -6.16 -15.80 6.81
C VAL A 123 -6.74 -14.51 7.41
N PRO A 124 -6.32 -14.04 8.60
CA PRO A 124 -6.78 -12.76 9.12
C PRO A 124 -6.54 -11.59 8.15
N GLU A 125 -5.39 -11.54 7.48
CA GLU A 125 -5.05 -10.52 6.48
C GLU A 125 -5.96 -10.59 5.24
N ALA A 126 -6.22 -11.81 4.74
CA ALA A 126 -7.14 -12.03 3.62
C ALA A 126 -8.57 -11.58 3.95
N LEU A 127 -9.06 -11.88 5.17
CA LEU A 127 -10.38 -11.47 5.63
C LEU A 127 -10.49 -9.94 5.79
N MET A 128 -9.41 -9.28 6.23
CA MET A 128 -9.35 -7.81 6.26
C MET A 128 -9.49 -7.22 4.85
N GLY A 129 -8.90 -7.86 3.84
CA GLY A 129 -9.06 -7.47 2.45
C GLY A 129 -10.49 -7.60 1.95
N VAL A 130 -11.15 -8.72 2.22
CA VAL A 130 -12.58 -8.93 1.90
C VAL A 130 -13.45 -7.88 2.59
N ALA A 131 -13.18 -7.60 3.88
CA ALA A 131 -13.88 -6.57 4.64
C ALA A 131 -13.67 -5.17 4.05
N ALA A 132 -12.43 -4.83 3.64
CA ALA A 132 -12.12 -3.54 3.02
C ALA A 132 -12.89 -3.35 1.70
N VAL A 133 -12.99 -4.38 0.86
CA VAL A 133 -13.81 -4.39 -0.37
C VAL A 133 -15.29 -4.16 -0.04
N GLY A 134 -15.82 -4.85 0.98
CA GLY A 134 -17.21 -4.70 1.42
C GLY A 134 -17.51 -3.28 1.94
N VAL A 135 -16.63 -2.72 2.77
CA VAL A 135 -16.77 -1.36 3.31
C VAL A 135 -16.71 -0.31 2.21
N LEU A 136 -15.75 -0.44 1.27
CA LEU A 136 -15.62 0.44 0.11
C LEU A 136 -16.86 0.39 -0.78
N HIS A 137 -17.33 -0.83 -1.12
CA HIS A 137 -18.59 -1.00 -1.85
C HIS A 137 -19.74 -0.26 -1.17
N GLY A 138 -19.92 -0.48 0.15
CA GLY A 138 -20.99 0.14 0.92
C GLY A 138 -20.89 1.66 0.99
N ALA A 139 -19.68 2.21 1.08
CA ALA A 139 -19.43 3.64 1.09
C ALA A 139 -19.83 4.29 -0.24
N VAL A 140 -19.34 3.76 -1.36
CA VAL A 140 -19.61 4.29 -2.71
C VAL A 140 -21.09 4.07 -3.13
N ARG A 141 -21.65 2.89 -2.82
CA ARG A 141 -23.02 2.54 -3.17
C ARG A 141 -24.05 3.55 -2.67
N ARG A 142 -23.85 4.12 -1.49
CA ARG A 142 -24.85 4.98 -0.82
C ARG A 142 -25.33 6.14 -1.66
N ARG A 143 -24.46 6.79 -2.44
CA ARG A 143 -24.81 7.95 -3.27
C ARG A 143 -24.71 7.67 -4.76
N PHE A 144 -23.80 6.75 -5.14
CA PHE A 144 -23.53 6.46 -6.55
C PHE A 144 -24.15 5.14 -7.03
N GLY A 145 -24.90 4.44 -6.15
CA GLY A 145 -25.66 3.22 -6.47
C GLY A 145 -24.81 1.96 -6.54
N ALA A 146 -25.49 0.81 -6.63
CA ALA A 146 -24.88 -0.50 -6.51
C ALA A 146 -23.80 -0.78 -7.58
N GLY A 147 -24.04 -0.39 -8.84
CA GLY A 147 -23.06 -0.57 -9.92
C GLY A 147 -21.73 0.16 -9.66
N ALA A 148 -21.80 1.40 -9.13
CA ALA A 148 -20.61 2.15 -8.73
C ALA A 148 -19.86 1.47 -7.57
N GLY A 149 -20.60 0.99 -6.57
CA GLY A 149 -20.03 0.25 -5.44
C GLY A 149 -19.36 -1.05 -5.88
N LEU A 150 -19.99 -1.82 -6.77
CA LEU A 150 -19.41 -3.05 -7.32
C LEU A 150 -18.16 -2.78 -8.15
N LEU A 151 -18.16 -1.73 -8.97
CA LEU A 151 -16.98 -1.33 -9.75
C LEU A 151 -15.84 -0.92 -8.83
N ALA A 152 -16.11 -0.11 -7.79
CA ALA A 152 -15.11 0.30 -6.81
C ALA A 152 -14.57 -0.91 -6.01
N GLY A 153 -15.46 -1.77 -5.50
CA GLY A 153 -15.05 -2.98 -4.78
C GLY A 153 -14.24 -3.93 -5.66
N GLY A 154 -14.68 -4.17 -6.90
CA GLY A 154 -13.98 -5.01 -7.86
C GLY A 154 -12.62 -4.44 -8.26
N ALA A 155 -12.53 -3.13 -8.51
CA ALA A 155 -11.25 -2.47 -8.80
C ALA A 155 -10.25 -2.60 -7.64
N LEU A 156 -10.70 -2.44 -6.38
CA LEU A 156 -9.85 -2.68 -5.21
C LEU A 156 -9.40 -4.14 -5.14
N ALA A 157 -10.34 -5.09 -5.32
CA ALA A 157 -10.06 -6.53 -5.20
C ALA A 157 -9.00 -7.02 -6.20
N VAL A 158 -8.96 -6.43 -7.40
CA VAL A 158 -8.02 -6.82 -8.46
C VAL A 158 -6.86 -5.82 -8.63
N THR A 159 -6.68 -4.86 -7.72
CA THR A 159 -5.49 -4.02 -7.70
C THR A 159 -4.29 -4.87 -7.27
N PRO A 160 -3.21 -4.99 -8.10
CA PRO A 160 -2.15 -5.97 -7.85
C PRO A 160 -1.50 -5.85 -6.47
N VAL A 161 -1.14 -4.63 -6.05
CA VAL A 161 -0.55 -4.40 -4.71
C VAL A 161 -1.54 -4.68 -3.57
N ALA A 162 -2.84 -4.49 -3.79
CA ALA A 162 -3.85 -4.83 -2.78
C ALA A 162 -3.96 -6.35 -2.61
N ALA A 163 -4.05 -7.10 -3.71
CA ALA A 163 -4.05 -8.56 -3.67
C ALA A 163 -2.77 -9.13 -3.03
N LEU A 164 -1.61 -8.50 -3.28
CA LEU A 164 -0.36 -8.86 -2.63
C LEU A 164 -0.43 -8.68 -1.11
N MET A 165 -0.82 -7.47 -0.66
CA MET A 165 -0.78 -7.12 0.76
C MET A 165 -1.87 -7.77 1.60
N PHE A 166 -3.03 -8.06 1.02
CA PHE A 166 -4.08 -8.83 1.70
C PHE A 166 -3.79 -10.35 1.79
N ARG A 167 -2.67 -10.79 1.28
CA ARG A 167 -2.16 -12.17 1.34
C ARG A 167 -0.79 -12.26 2.02
N PHE A 168 -0.39 -11.18 2.71
CA PHE A 168 0.93 -11.04 3.28
C PHE A 168 0.85 -10.40 4.67
N ASN A 169 1.65 -10.85 5.61
CA ASN A 169 1.59 -10.48 7.02
C ASN A 169 2.28 -9.15 7.38
N ASN A 170 2.28 -8.19 6.47
CA ASN A 170 2.71 -6.83 6.76
C ASN A 170 1.54 -6.02 7.37
N PRO A 171 1.80 -4.94 8.10
CA PRO A 171 0.75 -4.15 8.76
C PRO A 171 -0.21 -3.43 7.80
N ASP A 172 0.00 -3.53 6.51
CA ASP A 172 -0.71 -2.77 5.48
C ASP A 172 -2.16 -3.19 5.28
N ALA A 173 -2.51 -4.46 5.50
CA ALA A 173 -3.88 -4.94 5.33
C ALA A 173 -4.82 -4.34 6.39
N LEU A 174 -4.45 -4.39 7.67
CA LEU A 174 -5.23 -3.77 8.74
C LEU A 174 -5.28 -2.25 8.56
N LEU A 175 -4.16 -1.61 8.20
CA LEU A 175 -4.12 -0.17 7.92
C LEU A 175 -5.13 0.20 6.83
N CYS A 176 -5.13 -0.51 5.70
CA CYS A 176 -6.04 -0.26 4.58
C CYS A 176 -7.51 -0.38 5.03
N LEU A 177 -7.87 -1.43 5.75
CA LEU A 177 -9.22 -1.62 6.29
C LEU A 177 -9.64 -0.47 7.21
N LEU A 178 -8.77 -0.07 8.14
CA LEU A 178 -9.03 1.03 9.08
C LEU A 178 -9.17 2.37 8.36
N MET A 179 -8.35 2.64 7.35
CA MET A 179 -8.44 3.88 6.56
C MET A 179 -9.72 3.94 5.74
N VAL A 180 -10.12 2.85 5.08
CA VAL A 180 -11.40 2.77 4.36
C VAL A 180 -12.56 2.92 5.34
N GLY A 181 -12.47 2.30 6.52
CA GLY A 181 -13.44 2.43 7.61
C GLY A 181 -13.57 3.87 8.12
N ALA A 182 -12.44 4.56 8.34
CA ALA A 182 -12.41 5.97 8.73
C ALA A 182 -13.09 6.86 7.69
N VAL A 183 -12.76 6.69 6.40
CA VAL A 183 -13.41 7.43 5.31
C VAL A 183 -14.91 7.14 5.28
N ALA A 184 -15.34 5.88 5.36
CA ALA A 184 -16.76 5.51 5.38
C ALA A 184 -17.51 6.17 6.56
N CYS A 185 -16.87 6.26 7.73
CA CYS A 185 -17.42 6.96 8.89
C CYS A 185 -17.53 8.48 8.66
N VAL A 186 -16.50 9.11 8.08
CA VAL A 186 -16.55 10.55 7.74
C VAL A 186 -17.66 10.84 6.73
N LEU A 187 -17.82 9.98 5.71
CA LEU A 187 -18.91 10.12 4.73
C LEU A 187 -20.30 9.99 5.37
N ARG A 188 -20.44 9.12 6.36
CA ARG A 188 -21.71 9.04 7.15
C ARG A 188 -21.93 10.27 8.00
N ALA A 189 -20.89 10.80 8.65
CA ALA A 189 -20.96 12.05 9.41
C ALA A 189 -21.33 13.25 8.52
N LEU A 190 -20.82 13.31 7.29
CA LEU A 190 -21.20 14.32 6.29
C LEU A 190 -22.65 14.17 5.80
N ALA A 191 -23.22 12.98 5.88
CA ALA A 191 -24.60 12.75 5.46
C ALA A 191 -25.63 13.13 6.54
N ASP A 192 -25.39 12.76 7.81
CA ASP A 192 -26.38 12.87 8.90
C ASP A 192 -25.96 13.78 10.05
N GLY A 193 -24.73 14.29 10.04
CA GLY A 193 -24.20 15.18 11.09
C GLY A 193 -24.04 14.55 12.48
N ARG A 194 -24.12 13.21 12.59
CA ARG A 194 -24.05 12.51 13.88
C ARG A 194 -22.62 12.36 14.37
N THR A 195 -22.36 12.81 15.60
CA THR A 195 -21.06 12.79 16.26
C THR A 195 -20.42 11.39 16.33
N LYS A 196 -21.25 10.35 16.55
CA LYS A 196 -20.76 8.96 16.68
C LYS A 196 -19.89 8.50 15.50
N TRP A 197 -20.19 8.96 14.28
CA TRP A 197 -19.42 8.57 13.11
C TRP A 197 -18.03 9.19 13.11
N LEU A 198 -17.89 10.45 13.54
CA LEU A 198 -16.56 11.06 13.68
C LEU A 198 -15.75 10.44 14.81
N VAL A 199 -16.40 10.10 15.92
CA VAL A 199 -15.73 9.37 17.00
C VAL A 199 -15.22 8.01 16.51
N LEU A 200 -16.05 7.25 15.76
CA LEU A 200 -15.60 5.99 15.15
C LEU A 200 -14.47 6.19 14.13
N ALA A 201 -14.51 7.26 13.33
CA ALA A 201 -13.39 7.61 12.45
C ALA A 201 -12.13 7.89 13.27
N GLY A 202 -12.23 8.61 14.40
CA GLY A 202 -11.14 8.84 15.34
C GLY A 202 -10.57 7.52 15.90
N VAL A 203 -11.41 6.60 16.30
CA VAL A 203 -10.98 5.25 16.74
C VAL A 203 -10.23 4.52 15.63
N CYS A 204 -10.75 4.54 14.38
CA CYS A 204 -10.04 3.94 13.24
C CYS A 204 -8.65 4.57 13.01
N PHE A 205 -8.52 5.89 13.13
CA PHE A 205 -7.24 6.59 13.01
C PHE A 205 -6.28 6.25 14.16
N GLY A 206 -6.78 6.12 15.39
CA GLY A 206 -5.96 5.74 16.54
C GLY A 206 -5.48 4.28 16.46
N LEU A 207 -6.34 3.34 16.09
CA LEU A 207 -5.94 1.95 15.81
C LEU A 207 -5.01 1.87 14.60
N GLY A 208 -5.23 2.70 13.57
CA GLY A 208 -4.32 2.83 12.43
C GLY A 208 -2.94 3.31 12.84
N PHE A 209 -2.86 4.25 13.80
CA PHE A 209 -1.58 4.67 14.38
C PHE A 209 -0.88 3.51 15.09
N LEU A 210 -1.60 2.71 15.87
CA LEU A 210 -1.07 1.50 16.50
C LEU A 210 -0.76 0.37 15.50
N THR A 211 -1.13 0.54 14.22
CA THR A 211 -0.81 -0.37 13.12
C THR A 211 0.44 0.07 12.37
N LYS A 212 0.53 1.35 11.97
CA LYS A 212 1.64 1.85 11.12
C LYS A 212 1.93 3.35 11.35
N THR A 213 1.86 3.79 12.59
CA THR A 213 2.22 5.14 13.07
C THR A 213 1.64 6.28 12.20
N LEU A 214 2.44 7.27 11.84
CA LEU A 214 2.02 8.49 11.14
C LEU A 214 1.47 8.25 9.73
N GLN A 215 1.74 7.11 9.09
CA GLN A 215 1.15 6.79 7.78
C GLN A 215 -0.39 6.75 7.84
N ALA A 216 -0.96 6.31 8.97
CA ALA A 216 -2.40 6.32 9.20
C ALA A 216 -3.01 7.74 9.15
N TRP A 217 -2.24 8.76 9.52
CA TRP A 217 -2.72 10.14 9.63
C TRP A 217 -2.54 10.97 8.36
N LEU A 218 -1.95 10.39 7.29
CA LEU A 218 -1.77 11.10 6.01
C LEU A 218 -3.06 11.72 5.48
N ILE A 219 -4.18 10.99 5.57
CA ILE A 219 -5.46 11.45 5.02
C ILE A 219 -6.30 12.27 6.01
N LEU A 220 -5.88 12.37 7.27
CA LEU A 220 -6.63 13.07 8.30
C LEU A 220 -6.82 14.57 7.98
N PRO A 221 -5.80 15.35 7.53
CA PRO A 221 -5.97 16.76 7.22
C PRO A 221 -7.04 17.02 6.15
N PRO A 222 -7.01 16.42 4.95
CA PRO A 222 -8.03 16.66 3.94
C PRO A 222 -9.44 16.24 4.41
N LEU A 223 -9.58 15.15 5.17
CA LEU A 223 -10.88 14.73 5.70
C LEU A 223 -11.43 15.74 6.72
N ALA A 224 -10.59 16.22 7.62
CA ALA A 224 -10.98 17.23 8.62
C ALA A 224 -11.42 18.56 7.95
N VAL A 225 -10.67 19.02 6.93
CA VAL A 225 -11.01 20.21 6.16
C VAL A 225 -12.35 20.05 5.45
N VAL A 226 -12.57 18.93 4.74
CA VAL A 226 -13.85 18.69 4.06
C VAL A 226 -14.99 18.62 5.05
N TYR A 227 -14.81 17.99 6.22
CA TYR A 227 -15.83 17.98 7.27
C TYR A 227 -16.11 19.38 7.81
N ALA A 228 -15.09 20.15 8.14
CA ALA A 228 -15.24 21.52 8.62
C ALA A 228 -15.99 22.41 7.63
N CYS A 229 -15.77 22.23 6.32
CA CYS A 229 -16.41 23.04 5.27
C CYS A 229 -17.82 22.56 4.89
N CYS A 230 -18.05 21.23 4.85
CA CYS A 230 -19.21 20.64 4.18
C CYS A 230 -20.23 19.98 5.12
N ALA A 231 -19.95 19.84 6.44
CA ALA A 231 -20.85 19.11 7.33
C ALA A 231 -22.22 19.82 7.50
N PRO A 232 -23.33 19.05 7.61
CA PRO A 232 -24.70 19.59 7.69
C PRO A 232 -25.10 20.05 9.10
N VAL A 233 -24.17 20.66 9.84
CA VAL A 233 -24.36 21.15 11.20
C VAL A 233 -23.70 22.52 11.38
N ALA A 234 -24.09 23.27 12.44
CA ALA A 234 -23.51 24.58 12.73
C ALA A 234 -21.99 24.51 12.98
N LEU A 235 -21.24 25.56 12.61
CA LEU A 235 -19.77 25.61 12.70
C LEU A 235 -19.24 25.24 14.10
N ARG A 236 -19.81 25.77 15.16
CA ARG A 236 -19.42 25.42 16.54
C ARG A 236 -19.51 23.92 16.79
N ARG A 237 -20.57 23.27 16.28
CA ARG A 237 -20.76 21.82 16.42
C ARG A 237 -19.75 21.05 15.57
N ARG A 238 -19.39 21.52 14.36
CA ARG A 238 -18.35 20.89 13.53
C ARG A 238 -17.01 20.82 14.26
N PHE A 239 -16.56 21.93 14.83
CA PHE A 239 -15.31 21.99 15.59
C PHE A 239 -15.37 21.13 16.86
N GLY A 240 -16.48 21.17 17.61
CA GLY A 240 -16.66 20.28 18.77
C GLY A 240 -16.61 18.80 18.41
N GLN A 241 -17.19 18.42 17.28
CA GLN A 241 -17.15 17.04 16.77
C GLN A 241 -15.76 16.64 16.29
N LEU A 242 -15.00 17.53 15.65
CA LEU A 242 -13.59 17.29 15.27
C LEU A 242 -12.71 17.16 16.51
N LEU A 243 -12.92 17.98 17.55
CA LEU A 243 -12.20 17.81 18.82
C LEU A 243 -12.49 16.46 19.49
N LEU A 244 -13.75 16.02 19.50
CA LEU A 244 -14.12 14.70 20.01
C LEU A 244 -13.50 13.56 19.18
N ALA A 245 -13.40 13.72 17.86
CA ALA A 245 -12.67 12.76 17.01
C ALA A 245 -11.17 12.76 17.34
N GLY A 246 -10.57 13.93 17.54
CA GLY A 246 -9.19 14.07 18.01
C GLY A 246 -8.96 13.38 19.35
N LEU A 247 -9.88 13.60 20.32
CA LEU A 247 -9.84 12.91 21.60
C LEU A 247 -9.96 11.39 21.43
N ALA A 248 -10.84 10.91 20.53
CA ALA A 248 -10.96 9.49 20.23
C ALA A 248 -9.66 8.90 19.64
N ILE A 249 -8.93 9.65 18.79
CA ILE A 249 -7.59 9.26 18.32
C ILE A 249 -6.64 9.10 19.51
N VAL A 250 -6.58 10.13 20.37
CA VAL A 250 -5.67 10.14 21.52
C VAL A 250 -6.00 8.99 22.48
N VAL A 251 -7.26 8.76 22.77
CA VAL A 251 -7.66 7.67 23.69
C VAL A 251 -7.38 6.31 23.08
N SER A 252 -7.73 6.08 21.81
CA SER A 252 -7.60 4.75 21.18
C SER A 252 -6.16 4.36 20.84
N ALA A 253 -5.24 5.32 20.71
CA ALA A 253 -3.81 5.07 20.51
C ALA A 253 -2.99 5.32 21.78
N GLY A 254 -3.31 6.39 22.49
CA GLY A 254 -2.49 6.94 23.57
C GLY A 254 -2.36 6.05 24.81
N TRP A 255 -3.37 5.23 25.11
CA TRP A 255 -3.30 4.30 26.23
C TRP A 255 -2.14 3.32 26.10
N TRP A 256 -1.93 2.77 24.89
CA TRP A 256 -0.84 1.84 24.62
C TRP A 256 0.52 2.56 24.63
N VAL A 257 0.60 3.73 23.98
CA VAL A 257 1.82 4.55 23.97
C VAL A 257 2.21 4.93 25.39
N ALA A 258 1.26 5.37 26.22
CA ALA A 258 1.52 5.74 27.62
C ALA A 258 2.04 4.55 28.43
N LEU A 259 1.43 3.37 28.29
CA LEU A 259 1.89 2.17 28.98
C LEU A 259 3.32 1.78 28.55
N VAL A 260 3.64 1.83 27.25
CA VAL A 260 4.97 1.49 26.74
C VAL A 260 6.03 2.48 27.22
N GLU A 261 5.76 3.80 27.18
CA GLU A 261 6.73 4.81 27.61
C GLU A 261 6.93 4.84 29.13
N LEU A 262 5.87 4.61 29.91
CA LEU A 262 5.94 4.57 31.37
C LEU A 262 6.47 3.24 31.91
N TRP A 263 6.52 2.18 31.10
CA TRP A 263 7.05 0.89 31.53
C TRP A 263 8.56 0.96 31.79
N PRO A 264 9.07 0.46 32.94
CA PRO A 264 10.50 0.52 33.22
C PRO A 264 11.35 -0.12 32.13
N ALA A 265 12.33 0.61 31.62
CA ALA A 265 13.19 0.17 30.51
C ALA A 265 13.94 -1.15 30.80
N ALA A 266 14.23 -1.43 32.09
CA ALA A 266 14.90 -2.66 32.52
C ALA A 266 14.03 -3.92 32.35
N SER A 267 12.71 -3.76 32.34
CA SER A 267 11.74 -4.87 32.32
C SER A 267 10.87 -4.93 31.08
N ARG A 268 11.01 -3.97 30.15
CA ARG A 268 10.35 -4.04 28.83
C ARG A 268 11.33 -4.54 27.75
N PRO A 269 10.84 -5.08 26.63
CA PRO A 269 11.67 -5.33 25.46
C PRO A 269 12.26 -4.03 24.93
N TYR A 270 13.42 -4.10 24.29
CA TYR A 270 13.97 -2.93 23.59
C TYR A 270 13.05 -2.56 22.42
N ILE A 271 12.78 -1.27 22.22
CA ILE A 271 11.94 -0.80 21.12
C ILE A 271 12.74 -0.82 19.81
N GLY A 272 12.48 -1.81 18.98
CA GLY A 272 13.18 -2.03 17.71
C GLY A 272 13.06 -0.85 16.76
N GLY A 273 14.18 -0.48 16.11
CA GLY A 273 14.27 0.68 15.22
C GLY A 273 14.50 2.03 15.93
N SER A 274 14.53 2.06 17.26
CA SER A 274 14.93 3.25 18.04
C SER A 274 16.43 3.20 18.39
N GLN A 275 17.03 4.34 18.70
CA GLN A 275 18.42 4.42 19.17
C GLN A 275 18.51 4.56 20.69
N HIS A 276 17.47 5.08 21.34
CA HIS A 276 17.43 5.33 22.78
C HIS A 276 16.29 4.57 23.49
N ASN A 277 15.83 3.46 22.89
CA ASN A 277 14.78 2.62 23.49
C ASN A 277 13.45 3.34 23.73
N GLY A 278 13.06 4.29 22.86
CA GLY A 278 11.83 5.09 22.95
C GLY A 278 10.87 4.84 21.80
N PHE A 279 9.57 4.66 22.07
CA PHE A 279 8.57 4.49 21.03
C PHE A 279 8.24 5.80 20.30
N LEU A 280 8.26 6.92 21.01
CA LEU A 280 8.07 8.25 20.39
C LEU A 280 9.25 8.60 19.47
N GLU A 281 10.48 8.23 19.84
CA GLU A 281 11.65 8.36 18.97
C GLU A 281 11.46 7.54 17.67
N LEU A 282 11.07 6.28 17.79
CA LEU A 282 10.75 5.43 16.64
C LEU A 282 9.67 6.07 15.75
N THR A 283 8.61 6.60 16.36
CA THR A 283 7.44 7.15 15.65
C THR A 283 7.78 8.41 14.88
N PHE A 284 8.44 9.38 15.52
CA PHE A 284 8.74 10.66 14.88
C PHE A 284 10.06 10.66 14.10
N GLY A 285 11.02 9.80 14.50
CA GLY A 285 12.29 9.61 13.82
C GLY A 285 12.19 8.66 12.63
N TYR A 286 12.57 7.39 12.84
CA TYR A 286 12.70 6.37 11.80
C TYR A 286 11.41 6.13 10.99
N ASN A 287 10.24 6.02 11.63
CA ASN A 287 8.94 5.78 10.97
C ASN A 287 8.20 7.06 10.56
N GLY A 288 8.69 8.23 10.93
CA GLY A 288 8.02 9.50 10.71
C GLY A 288 8.77 10.45 9.78
N PHE A 289 9.34 11.49 10.35
CA PHE A 289 10.03 12.54 9.58
C PHE A 289 11.24 12.00 8.81
N GLY A 290 11.92 10.95 9.32
CA GLY A 290 12.99 10.27 8.59
C GLY A 290 12.53 9.76 7.22
N ARG A 291 11.32 9.19 7.12
CA ARG A 291 10.74 8.73 5.84
C ARG A 291 10.50 9.87 4.86
N ILE A 292 10.16 11.05 5.35
CA ILE A 292 9.90 12.23 4.50
C ILE A 292 11.20 12.85 4.03
N THR A 293 12.15 13.04 4.93
CA THR A 293 13.39 13.79 4.69
C THR A 293 14.55 12.93 4.16
N GLY A 294 14.47 11.60 4.31
CA GLY A 294 15.56 10.67 3.98
C GLY A 294 16.64 10.58 5.06
N ASN A 295 16.45 11.27 6.19
CA ASN A 295 17.38 11.24 7.32
C ASN A 295 16.96 10.16 8.33
N GLU A 296 17.19 8.90 7.98
CA GLU A 296 16.80 7.73 8.76
C GLU A 296 17.98 7.21 9.55
N THR A 297 18.11 7.62 10.80
CA THR A 297 19.11 7.10 11.73
C THR A 297 18.87 5.60 11.96
N GLY A 298 19.91 4.78 11.81
CA GLY A 298 19.81 3.32 11.94
C GLY A 298 19.45 2.56 10.67
N SER A 299 19.20 3.24 9.54
CA SER A 299 18.96 2.58 8.25
C SER A 299 20.26 2.08 7.62
N VAL A 300 20.27 0.79 7.19
CA VAL A 300 21.36 0.20 6.40
C VAL A 300 21.01 0.35 4.92
N GLY A 301 21.65 1.28 4.22
CA GLY A 301 21.51 1.41 2.77
C GLY A 301 21.28 2.81 2.22
N GLY A 302 21.20 3.83 3.06
CA GLY A 302 20.86 5.19 2.66
C GLY A 302 21.77 6.31 3.16
N GLY A 303 22.92 6.00 3.73
CA GLY A 303 23.89 7.00 4.19
C GLY A 303 24.77 7.54 3.07
N GLY A 304 24.28 8.45 2.25
CA GLY A 304 25.11 9.11 1.23
C GLY A 304 24.30 10.17 0.51
N GLY A 305 24.24 11.38 1.11
CA GLY A 305 23.58 12.53 0.51
C GLY A 305 24.08 12.84 -0.89
N ARG A 306 23.37 12.35 -1.88
CA ARG A 306 23.31 12.97 -3.20
C ARG A 306 21.91 13.55 -3.35
N PRO A 307 21.75 14.85 -3.59
CA PRO A 307 20.47 15.40 -3.97
C PRO A 307 20.01 14.69 -5.26
N GLY A 308 18.90 13.93 -5.18
CA GLY A 308 18.28 13.30 -6.34
C GLY A 308 18.40 11.78 -6.50
N GLY A 309 19.04 11.03 -5.60
CA GLY A 309 19.22 9.59 -5.81
C GLY A 309 19.47 8.80 -4.53
N GLY A 310 18.53 8.78 -3.60
CA GLY A 310 18.50 7.79 -2.53
C GLY A 310 18.19 6.41 -3.10
N GLY A 311 18.74 5.32 -2.55
CA GLY A 311 18.56 3.94 -3.02
C GLY A 311 17.12 3.42 -3.10
N TRP A 312 16.11 4.26 -2.96
CA TRP A 312 14.68 3.97 -2.94
C TRP A 312 13.91 4.55 -4.14
N GLY A 313 14.60 4.78 -5.27
CA GLY A 313 14.03 5.33 -6.50
C GLY A 313 13.99 6.86 -6.53
N GLU A 314 13.87 7.42 -7.74
CA GLU A 314 13.79 8.86 -7.95
C GLU A 314 12.51 9.43 -7.33
N THR A 315 12.63 10.57 -6.64
CA THR A 315 11.49 11.35 -6.15
C THR A 315 10.94 12.25 -7.23
N GLY A 316 9.65 12.48 -7.25
CA GLY A 316 8.99 13.35 -8.24
C GLY A 316 7.59 12.86 -8.59
N ILE A 317 6.85 13.68 -9.31
CA ILE A 317 5.45 13.43 -9.67
C ILE A 317 5.26 12.15 -10.53
N THR A 318 6.30 11.73 -11.23
CA THR A 318 6.32 10.54 -12.09
C THR A 318 6.66 9.25 -11.34
N ARG A 319 7.08 9.33 -10.07
CA ARG A 319 7.51 8.17 -9.28
C ARG A 319 6.53 7.01 -9.29
N LEU A 320 5.22 7.30 -9.09
CA LEU A 320 4.19 6.27 -9.07
C LEU A 320 3.87 5.67 -10.45
N PHE A 321 4.43 6.24 -11.50
CA PHE A 321 4.36 5.75 -12.88
C PHE A 321 5.65 5.07 -13.35
N SER A 322 6.69 5.02 -12.50
CA SER A 322 7.97 4.39 -12.81
C SER A 322 7.87 2.88 -13.08
N SER A 323 8.96 2.25 -13.53
CA SER A 323 9.06 0.81 -13.73
C SER A 323 8.76 0.02 -12.45
N ASP A 324 9.24 0.51 -11.30
CA ASP A 324 9.10 -0.16 -10.02
C ASP A 324 7.71 -0.05 -9.41
N MET A 325 7.06 1.11 -9.60
CA MET A 325 5.81 1.43 -8.90
C MET A 325 4.58 1.26 -9.79
N GLY A 326 4.71 1.51 -11.09
CA GLY A 326 3.57 1.59 -12.01
C GLY A 326 2.73 0.32 -12.06
N GLY A 327 3.37 -0.84 -12.19
CA GLY A 327 2.70 -2.14 -12.20
C GLY A 327 1.99 -2.50 -10.90
N GLN A 328 2.37 -1.87 -9.77
CA GLN A 328 1.76 -2.10 -8.47
C GLN A 328 0.40 -1.41 -8.33
N ILE A 329 0.28 -0.14 -8.81
CA ILE A 329 -0.84 0.74 -8.43
C ILE A 329 -1.38 1.61 -9.56
N SER A 330 -0.60 1.98 -10.58
CA SER A 330 -0.98 3.09 -11.45
C SER A 330 -1.96 2.73 -12.59
N TRP A 331 -2.42 1.49 -12.70
CA TRP A 331 -3.33 1.02 -13.75
C TRP A 331 -4.55 1.91 -13.97
N LEU A 332 -5.23 2.26 -12.89
CA LEU A 332 -6.45 3.09 -12.90
C LEU A 332 -6.20 4.51 -12.37
N LEU A 333 -4.95 4.86 -12.01
CA LEU A 333 -4.62 6.17 -11.46
C LEU A 333 -4.90 7.32 -12.43
N PRO A 334 -4.54 7.24 -13.74
CA PRO A 334 -4.93 8.27 -14.70
C PRO A 334 -6.45 8.43 -14.82
N ALA A 335 -7.20 7.32 -14.85
CA ALA A 335 -8.66 7.34 -14.86
C ALA A 335 -9.23 8.02 -13.60
N ALA A 336 -8.71 7.69 -12.43
CA ALA A 336 -9.16 8.28 -11.16
C ALA A 336 -8.93 9.80 -11.13
N LEU A 337 -7.80 10.30 -11.64
CA LEU A 337 -7.49 11.72 -11.72
C LEU A 337 -8.41 12.45 -12.70
N ILE A 338 -8.64 11.89 -13.89
CA ILE A 338 -9.57 12.46 -14.90
C ILE A 338 -10.97 12.55 -14.30
N LEU A 339 -11.43 11.46 -13.68
CA LEU A 339 -12.78 11.36 -13.11
C LEU A 339 -12.94 12.23 -11.85
N LEU A 340 -11.90 12.42 -11.05
CA LEU A 340 -11.90 13.37 -9.93
C LEU A 340 -12.12 14.80 -10.42
N VAL A 341 -11.28 15.27 -11.35
CA VAL A 341 -11.37 16.63 -11.91
C VAL A 341 -12.73 16.84 -12.56
N THR A 342 -13.16 15.89 -13.37
CA THR A 342 -14.45 15.98 -14.07
C THR A 342 -15.62 15.93 -13.11
N GLY A 343 -15.61 15.04 -12.12
CA GLY A 343 -16.68 14.92 -11.12
C GLY A 343 -16.85 16.21 -10.32
N VAL A 344 -15.74 16.77 -9.83
CA VAL A 344 -15.77 18.05 -9.08
C VAL A 344 -16.28 19.18 -9.97
N THR A 345 -15.77 19.32 -11.20
CA THR A 345 -16.19 20.42 -12.11
C THR A 345 -17.65 20.31 -12.52
N VAL A 346 -18.14 19.10 -12.82
CA VAL A 346 -19.54 18.85 -13.18
C VAL A 346 -20.47 19.21 -12.03
N LEU A 347 -20.17 18.77 -10.81
CA LEU A 347 -20.99 19.05 -9.63
C LEU A 347 -20.90 20.53 -9.20
N TRP A 348 -19.80 21.21 -9.50
CA TRP A 348 -19.65 22.62 -9.22
C TRP A 348 -20.45 23.52 -10.20
N ARG A 349 -20.43 23.14 -11.49
CA ARG A 349 -21.25 23.80 -12.52
C ARG A 349 -22.75 23.62 -12.25
N ALA A 350 -23.17 22.40 -11.87
CA ALA A 350 -24.56 22.12 -11.51
C ALA A 350 -25.04 23.01 -10.34
N ARG A 351 -24.22 23.20 -9.30
CA ARG A 351 -24.53 24.11 -8.19
C ARG A 351 -24.74 25.55 -8.65
N ARG A 352 -23.90 26.04 -9.57
CA ARG A 352 -24.04 27.41 -10.10
C ARG A 352 -25.34 27.56 -10.87
N ALA A 353 -25.72 26.59 -11.71
CA ALA A 353 -26.97 26.61 -12.46
C ALA A 353 -28.18 26.68 -11.54
N VAL A 354 -28.26 25.82 -10.51
CA VAL A 354 -29.35 25.84 -9.52
C VAL A 354 -29.42 27.19 -8.77
N ALA A 355 -28.27 27.76 -8.40
CA ALA A 355 -28.25 29.07 -7.72
C ALA A 355 -28.74 30.20 -8.61
N THR A 356 -28.47 30.16 -9.93
CA THR A 356 -28.93 31.14 -10.91
C THR A 356 -30.43 31.01 -11.14
N GLU A 357 -30.96 29.76 -11.27
CA GLU A 357 -32.40 29.51 -11.38
C GLU A 357 -33.17 29.98 -10.14
N GLN A 358 -32.68 29.70 -8.93
CA GLN A 358 -33.28 30.17 -7.68
C GLN A 358 -33.28 31.69 -7.58
N ALA A 359 -32.25 32.38 -8.05
CA ALA A 359 -32.21 33.84 -8.10
C ALA A 359 -33.24 34.40 -9.10
N GLY A 360 -33.39 33.77 -10.27
CA GLY A 360 -34.39 34.12 -11.29
C GLY A 360 -35.83 33.90 -10.78
N HIS A 361 -36.09 32.75 -10.17
CA HIS A 361 -37.43 32.44 -9.61
C HIS A 361 -37.80 33.37 -8.43
N ARG A 362 -36.86 33.82 -7.59
CA ARG A 362 -37.12 34.83 -6.55
C ARG A 362 -37.50 36.18 -7.13
N ALA A 363 -36.93 36.56 -8.26
CA ALA A 363 -37.28 37.81 -8.94
C ALA A 363 -38.68 37.76 -9.56
N VAL A 364 -39.12 36.62 -10.07
CA VAL A 364 -40.44 36.43 -10.70
C VAL A 364 -41.57 36.17 -9.66
N ALA A 365 -41.26 35.46 -8.56
CA ALA A 365 -42.24 35.11 -7.52
C ALA A 365 -42.74 36.34 -6.70
N THR A 366 -42.11 37.50 -6.82
CA THR A 366 -42.62 38.76 -6.27
C THR A 366 -43.81 39.28 -7.07
N GLU A 367 -44.12 38.73 -8.22
CA GLU A 367 -45.13 39.30 -9.14
C GLU A 367 -46.41 38.45 -9.35
N GLN A 368 -46.45 37.15 -9.05
CA GLN A 368 -47.66 36.32 -9.23
C GLN A 368 -47.76 35.12 -8.27
N ALA A 369 -48.82 35.09 -7.49
CA ALA A 369 -49.09 34.10 -6.45
C ALA A 369 -49.77 32.83 -6.92
N GLY A 370 -49.04 31.73 -6.78
CA GLY A 370 -49.58 30.36 -6.72
C GLY A 370 -48.85 29.58 -5.61
N HIS A 371 -49.12 29.90 -4.35
CA HIS A 371 -48.32 29.47 -3.19
C HIS A 371 -48.07 27.97 -3.03
N ARG A 372 -48.88 27.09 -3.59
CA ARG A 372 -48.73 25.62 -3.43
C ARG A 372 -47.77 24.95 -4.46
N ALA A 373 -47.89 25.32 -5.74
CA ALA A 373 -47.01 24.74 -6.79
C ALA A 373 -45.56 25.20 -6.60
N VAL A 374 -45.35 26.47 -6.24
CA VAL A 374 -44.03 27.04 -5.95
C VAL A 374 -43.34 26.35 -4.75
N ALA A 375 -44.09 25.99 -3.69
CA ALA A 375 -43.52 25.34 -2.50
C ALA A 375 -43.05 23.92 -2.79
N THR A 376 -43.76 23.17 -3.63
CA THR A 376 -43.38 21.78 -4.01
C THR A 376 -42.14 21.78 -4.91
N GLU A 377 -42.09 22.65 -5.90
CA GLU A 377 -40.95 22.81 -6.81
C GLU A 377 -39.69 23.30 -6.05
N GLN A 378 -39.83 24.21 -5.08
CA GLN A 378 -38.73 24.62 -4.20
C GLN A 378 -38.20 23.49 -3.32
N ALA A 379 -39.07 22.59 -2.82
CA ALA A 379 -38.66 21.44 -2.03
C ALA A 379 -37.87 20.43 -2.87
N ASP A 380 -38.29 20.16 -4.10
CA ASP A 380 -37.59 19.26 -5.03
C ASP A 380 -36.21 19.83 -5.40
N HIS A 381 -36.11 21.11 -5.70
CA HIS A 381 -34.82 21.79 -5.95
C HIS A 381 -33.87 21.73 -4.75
N GLN A 382 -34.39 21.83 -3.52
CA GLN A 382 -33.56 21.70 -2.31
C GLN A 382 -33.02 20.28 -2.12
N VAL A 383 -33.81 19.23 -2.39
CA VAL A 383 -33.40 17.84 -2.31
C VAL A 383 -32.30 17.54 -3.33
N VAL A 384 -32.46 17.99 -4.58
CA VAL A 384 -31.44 17.82 -5.63
C VAL A 384 -30.16 18.56 -5.29
N ALA A 385 -30.24 19.78 -4.78
CA ALA A 385 -29.08 20.57 -4.36
C ALA A 385 -28.32 19.91 -3.20
N ALA A 386 -29.04 19.34 -2.22
CA ALA A 386 -28.46 18.63 -1.09
C ALA A 386 -27.73 17.34 -1.55
N GLU A 387 -28.33 16.58 -2.47
CA GLU A 387 -27.71 15.39 -3.04
C GLU A 387 -26.43 15.70 -3.82
N GLN A 388 -26.46 16.74 -4.67
CA GLN A 388 -25.28 17.22 -5.40
C GLN A 388 -24.18 17.74 -4.45
N ALA A 389 -24.54 18.41 -3.35
CA ALA A 389 -23.59 18.84 -2.33
C ALA A 389 -22.94 17.65 -1.63
N GLY A 390 -23.71 16.61 -1.32
CA GLY A 390 -23.21 15.37 -0.76
C GLY A 390 -22.27 14.63 -1.72
N GLN A 391 -22.64 14.48 -2.98
CA GLN A 391 -21.78 13.87 -4.00
C GLN A 391 -20.46 14.62 -4.15
N ARG A 392 -20.49 15.96 -4.15
CA ARG A 392 -19.28 16.78 -4.19
C ARG A 392 -18.40 16.57 -2.97
N ALA A 393 -18.98 16.52 -1.76
CA ALA A 393 -18.24 16.27 -0.53
C ALA A 393 -17.54 14.90 -0.59
N GLU A 394 -18.18 13.86 -1.15
CA GLU A 394 -17.57 12.55 -1.33
C GLU A 394 -16.38 12.59 -2.32
N PHE A 395 -16.50 13.29 -3.46
CA PHE A 395 -15.36 13.50 -4.36
C PHE A 395 -14.20 14.24 -3.68
N LEU A 396 -14.50 15.23 -2.83
CA LEU A 396 -13.46 15.95 -2.09
C LEU A 396 -12.80 15.10 -1.00
N VAL A 397 -13.55 14.21 -0.34
CA VAL A 397 -13.00 13.27 0.65
C VAL A 397 -12.07 12.26 -0.01
N TRP A 398 -12.55 11.51 -1.01
CA TRP A 398 -11.76 10.51 -1.71
C TRP A 398 -10.62 11.13 -2.52
N GLY A 399 -10.89 12.25 -3.17
CA GLY A 399 -9.89 13.01 -3.94
C GLY A 399 -8.81 13.62 -3.06
N GLY A 400 -9.20 14.20 -1.92
CA GLY A 400 -8.26 14.75 -0.94
C GLY A 400 -7.36 13.66 -0.36
N ALA A 401 -7.93 12.50 -0.02
CA ALA A 401 -7.16 11.34 0.43
C ALA A 401 -6.18 10.84 -0.65
N LEU A 402 -6.66 10.73 -1.91
CA LEU A 402 -5.78 10.36 -3.03
C LEU A 402 -4.65 11.35 -3.22
N LEU A 403 -4.95 12.65 -3.34
CA LEU A 403 -3.94 13.67 -3.65
C LEU A 403 -2.92 13.82 -2.53
N MET A 404 -3.34 13.78 -1.26
CA MET A 404 -2.43 13.87 -0.11
C MET A 404 -1.45 12.68 -0.09
N THR A 405 -1.98 11.45 -0.24
CA THR A 405 -1.16 10.24 -0.26
C THR A 405 -0.27 10.20 -1.50
N PHE A 406 -0.81 10.54 -2.67
CA PHE A 406 -0.06 10.63 -3.93
C PHE A 406 1.13 11.60 -3.81
N THR A 407 0.89 12.82 -3.31
CA THR A 407 1.94 13.84 -3.16
C THR A 407 3.00 13.38 -2.17
N THR A 408 2.60 12.86 -1.01
CA THR A 408 3.56 12.37 -0.02
C THR A 408 4.43 11.26 -0.59
N PHE A 409 3.85 10.25 -1.24
CA PHE A 409 4.60 9.11 -1.80
C PHE A 409 5.45 9.49 -3.00
N SER A 410 5.06 10.52 -3.76
CA SER A 410 5.85 11.02 -4.87
C SER A 410 7.11 11.76 -4.41
N PHE A 411 7.06 12.48 -3.30
CA PHE A 411 8.14 13.39 -2.90
C PHE A 411 8.91 12.97 -1.63
N MET A 412 8.47 11.95 -0.89
CA MET A 412 9.23 11.44 0.25
C MET A 412 10.58 10.86 -0.20
N SER A 413 11.66 11.17 0.55
CA SER A 413 13.04 10.83 0.19
C SER A 413 13.58 9.59 0.91
N GLY A 414 12.96 9.18 2.03
CA GLY A 414 13.36 8.02 2.81
C GLY A 414 12.90 6.69 2.22
N ILE A 415 13.00 5.61 3.02
CA ILE A 415 12.64 4.25 2.61
C ILE A 415 11.20 4.22 2.08
N PHE A 416 11.05 3.83 0.83
CA PHE A 416 9.75 3.69 0.16
C PHE A 416 9.68 2.37 -0.60
N HIS A 417 8.94 1.41 -0.04
CA HIS A 417 8.73 0.11 -0.67
C HIS A 417 7.51 0.14 -1.60
N GLN A 418 7.55 -0.66 -2.66
CA GLN A 418 6.50 -0.76 -3.67
C GLN A 418 5.13 -1.10 -3.08
N TYR A 419 5.08 -1.91 -2.04
CA TYR A 419 3.83 -2.32 -1.40
C TYR A 419 3.15 -1.22 -0.56
N TYR A 420 3.85 -0.11 -0.20
CA TYR A 420 3.18 1.02 0.45
C TYR A 420 2.05 1.61 -0.40
N ASN A 421 2.12 1.42 -1.71
CA ASN A 421 1.13 1.90 -2.68
C ASN A 421 -0.28 1.33 -2.46
N ILE A 422 -0.48 0.28 -1.66
CA ILE A 422 -1.82 -0.19 -1.26
C ILE A 422 -2.66 0.93 -0.65
N ALA A 423 -2.04 1.88 0.06
CA ALA A 423 -2.74 3.01 0.65
C ALA A 423 -3.51 3.88 -0.36
N LEU A 424 -3.10 3.89 -1.64
CA LEU A 424 -3.79 4.60 -2.72
C LEU A 424 -4.96 3.81 -3.32
N ALA A 425 -4.91 2.49 -3.25
CA ALA A 425 -5.84 1.60 -3.97
C ALA A 425 -7.32 1.89 -3.70
N PRO A 426 -7.78 2.07 -2.44
CA PRO A 426 -9.20 2.35 -2.17
C PRO A 426 -9.67 3.68 -2.75
N TYR A 427 -8.80 4.70 -2.75
CA TYR A 427 -9.15 6.04 -3.22
C TYR A 427 -9.28 6.08 -4.74
N ILE A 428 -8.36 5.41 -5.44
CA ILE A 428 -8.42 5.21 -6.90
C ILE A 428 -9.70 4.46 -7.27
N ALA A 429 -9.97 3.33 -6.61
CA ALA A 429 -11.13 2.49 -6.87
C ALA A 429 -12.45 3.23 -6.62
N ALA A 430 -12.56 4.00 -5.52
CA ALA A 430 -13.73 4.84 -5.22
C ALA A 430 -13.99 5.86 -6.32
N LEU A 431 -12.96 6.63 -6.70
CA LEU A 431 -13.09 7.69 -7.71
C LEU A 431 -13.46 7.15 -9.09
N VAL A 432 -12.93 5.98 -9.46
CA VAL A 432 -13.31 5.30 -10.71
C VAL A 432 -14.78 4.89 -10.69
N GLY A 433 -15.23 4.25 -9.60
CA GLY A 433 -16.63 3.84 -9.46
C GLY A 433 -17.60 5.02 -9.44
N MET A 434 -17.31 6.04 -8.63
CA MET A 434 -18.12 7.26 -8.50
C MET A 434 -18.18 8.06 -9.80
N GLY A 435 -17.01 8.32 -10.40
CA GLY A 435 -16.90 9.15 -11.60
C GLY A 435 -17.55 8.51 -12.82
N ALA A 436 -17.32 7.22 -13.04
CA ALA A 436 -17.99 6.46 -14.12
C ALA A 436 -19.51 6.51 -13.95
N ALA A 437 -20.03 6.25 -12.75
CA ALA A 437 -21.47 6.26 -12.49
C ALA A 437 -22.08 7.66 -12.63
N LEU A 438 -21.40 8.71 -12.15
CA LEU A 438 -21.85 10.10 -12.28
C LEU A 438 -22.01 10.50 -13.75
N LEU A 439 -20.99 10.25 -14.56
CA LEU A 439 -20.99 10.60 -15.98
C LEU A 439 -21.98 9.75 -16.77
N TRP A 440 -22.09 8.46 -16.45
CA TRP A 440 -23.06 7.57 -17.08
C TRP A 440 -24.51 8.03 -16.86
N ARG A 441 -24.86 8.41 -15.61
CA ARG A 441 -26.20 8.91 -15.27
C ARG A 441 -26.49 10.29 -15.88
N ARG A 442 -25.47 11.15 -15.95
CA ARG A 442 -25.63 12.48 -16.54
C ARG A 442 -25.93 12.38 -18.04
N GLY A 443 -25.31 11.44 -18.73
CA GLY A 443 -25.47 11.25 -20.17
C GLY A 443 -24.99 12.44 -20.99
N GLY A 444 -25.39 12.47 -22.26
CA GLY A 444 -25.05 13.54 -23.20
C GLY A 444 -23.62 13.42 -23.78
N ARG A 445 -23.38 14.20 -24.86
CA ARG A 445 -22.08 14.18 -25.58
C ARG A 445 -20.85 14.47 -24.70
N PRO A 446 -20.86 15.50 -23.82
CA PRO A 446 -19.70 15.78 -22.99
C PRO A 446 -19.31 14.64 -22.06
N ALA A 447 -20.31 13.97 -21.44
CA ALA A 447 -20.06 12.82 -20.58
C ALA A 447 -19.50 11.62 -21.38
N ALA A 448 -20.05 11.39 -22.58
CA ALA A 448 -19.56 10.35 -23.49
C ALA A 448 -18.11 10.59 -23.90
N TYR A 449 -17.73 11.82 -24.25
CA TYR A 449 -16.34 12.18 -24.60
C TYR A 449 -15.38 11.93 -23.44
N VAL A 450 -15.75 12.32 -22.21
CA VAL A 450 -14.91 12.09 -21.04
C VAL A 450 -14.77 10.61 -20.73
N LEU A 451 -15.87 9.83 -20.78
CA LEU A 451 -15.80 8.40 -20.54
C LEU A 451 -14.95 7.70 -21.62
N ALA A 452 -15.15 8.03 -22.90
CA ALA A 452 -14.37 7.49 -24.00
C ALA A 452 -12.87 7.84 -23.85
N GLY A 453 -12.55 9.09 -23.56
CA GLY A 453 -11.19 9.56 -23.30
C GLY A 453 -10.56 8.84 -22.09
N THR A 454 -11.34 8.63 -21.02
CA THR A 454 -10.87 7.90 -19.82
C THR A 454 -10.53 6.44 -20.18
N VAL A 455 -11.39 5.76 -20.94
CA VAL A 455 -11.15 4.37 -21.41
C VAL A 455 -9.91 4.32 -22.32
N ALA A 456 -9.80 5.24 -23.28
CA ALA A 456 -8.66 5.29 -24.19
C ALA A 456 -7.32 5.52 -23.46
N VAL A 457 -7.28 6.48 -22.51
CA VAL A 457 -6.09 6.75 -21.70
C VAL A 457 -5.75 5.54 -20.82
N THR A 458 -6.75 4.88 -20.23
CA THR A 458 -6.55 3.69 -19.39
C THR A 458 -5.99 2.53 -20.22
N ALA A 459 -6.54 2.29 -21.40
CA ALA A 459 -6.06 1.24 -22.30
C ALA A 459 -4.63 1.52 -22.80
N GLY A 460 -4.34 2.76 -23.19
CA GLY A 460 -2.99 3.19 -23.59
C GLY A 460 -1.98 3.04 -22.44
N TRP A 461 -2.35 3.44 -21.22
CA TRP A 461 -1.49 3.27 -20.05
C TRP A 461 -1.29 1.80 -19.69
N SER A 462 -2.35 0.98 -19.75
CA SER A 462 -2.25 -0.47 -19.54
C SER A 462 -1.34 -1.13 -20.58
N PHE A 463 -1.39 -0.70 -21.86
CA PHE A 463 -0.43 -1.13 -22.88
C PHE A 463 1.02 -0.82 -22.48
N VAL A 464 1.29 0.40 -22.01
CA VAL A 464 2.63 0.81 -21.56
C VAL A 464 3.10 -0.06 -20.39
N LEU A 465 2.23 -0.34 -19.39
CA LEU A 465 2.58 -1.17 -18.24
C LEU A 465 2.85 -2.63 -18.65
N LEU A 466 2.02 -3.21 -19.49
CA LEU A 466 2.20 -4.59 -20.01
C LEU A 466 3.46 -4.70 -20.88
N ASN A 467 3.82 -3.65 -21.59
CA ASN A 467 5.03 -3.62 -22.43
C ASN A 467 6.34 -3.58 -21.63
N ARG A 468 6.30 -3.37 -20.31
CA ARG A 468 7.46 -3.48 -19.41
C ARG A 468 7.90 -4.91 -19.14
N SER A 469 7.00 -5.88 -19.37
CA SER A 469 7.28 -7.32 -19.32
C SER A 469 6.84 -7.95 -20.65
N PRO A 470 7.57 -7.68 -21.76
CA PRO A 470 7.09 -7.96 -23.11
C PRO A 470 6.91 -9.46 -23.41
N ASP A 471 7.66 -10.32 -22.72
CA ASP A 471 7.62 -11.77 -22.90
C ASP A 471 6.49 -12.43 -22.08
N TRP A 472 5.95 -11.70 -21.10
CA TRP A 472 4.86 -12.17 -20.27
C TRP A 472 3.52 -11.78 -20.89
N LEU A 473 2.71 -12.78 -21.30
CA LEU A 473 1.44 -12.59 -21.99
C LEU A 473 1.50 -11.58 -23.15
N PRO A 474 2.33 -11.78 -24.18
CA PRO A 474 2.62 -10.78 -25.21
C PRO A 474 1.38 -10.34 -26.01
N TRP A 475 0.37 -11.19 -26.11
CA TRP A 475 -0.92 -10.90 -26.76
C TRP A 475 -1.79 -9.93 -25.96
N LEU A 476 -1.68 -9.93 -24.62
CA LEU A 476 -2.60 -9.19 -23.74
C LEU A 476 -2.48 -7.67 -23.95
N ARG A 477 -1.28 -7.12 -24.16
CA ARG A 477 -1.08 -5.69 -24.38
C ARG A 477 -1.80 -5.19 -25.64
N TRP A 478 -1.76 -5.96 -26.73
CA TRP A 478 -2.43 -5.62 -27.97
C TRP A 478 -3.94 -5.78 -27.87
N THR A 479 -4.41 -6.82 -27.21
CA THR A 479 -5.84 -7.06 -26.94
C THR A 479 -6.44 -5.92 -26.13
N VAL A 480 -5.76 -5.49 -25.06
CA VAL A 480 -6.20 -4.36 -24.21
C VAL A 480 -6.24 -3.06 -25.03
N ALA A 481 -5.24 -2.79 -25.84
CA ALA A 481 -5.21 -1.60 -26.69
C ALA A 481 -6.35 -1.61 -27.73
N ALA A 482 -6.53 -2.71 -28.45
CA ALA A 482 -7.56 -2.84 -29.50
C ALA A 482 -8.97 -2.76 -28.93
N LEU A 483 -9.28 -3.55 -27.89
CA LEU A 483 -10.60 -3.57 -27.26
C LEU A 483 -10.90 -2.26 -26.53
N GLY A 484 -9.88 -1.62 -25.91
CA GLY A 484 -10.04 -0.32 -25.29
C GLY A 484 -10.35 0.80 -26.29
N LEU A 485 -9.70 0.79 -27.46
CA LEU A 485 -10.00 1.71 -28.53
C LEU A 485 -11.42 1.46 -29.08
N LEU A 486 -11.78 0.20 -29.30
CA LEU A 486 -13.13 -0.17 -29.75
C LEU A 486 -14.22 0.27 -28.73
N ALA A 487 -13.97 0.08 -27.44
CA ALA A 487 -14.86 0.54 -26.39
C ALA A 487 -14.99 2.06 -26.37
N ALA A 488 -13.87 2.79 -26.51
CA ALA A 488 -13.87 4.25 -26.55
C ALA A 488 -14.65 4.77 -27.77
N LEU A 489 -14.45 4.20 -28.94
CA LEU A 489 -15.20 4.55 -30.14
C LEU A 489 -16.69 4.23 -29.99
N GLY A 490 -17.01 3.06 -29.41
CA GLY A 490 -18.40 2.67 -29.13
C GLY A 490 -19.13 3.63 -28.19
N LEU A 491 -18.42 4.21 -27.20
CA LEU A 491 -18.98 5.22 -26.30
C LEU A 491 -19.23 6.58 -26.98
N LEU A 492 -18.54 6.87 -28.09
CA LEU A 492 -18.74 8.10 -28.87
C LEU A 492 -19.97 8.02 -29.80
N LEU A 493 -20.46 6.82 -30.08
CA LEU A 493 -21.67 6.66 -30.89
C LEU A 493 -22.88 7.28 -30.18
N PRO A 494 -23.79 7.95 -30.91
CA PRO A 494 -24.94 8.60 -30.31
C PRO A 494 -25.80 7.59 -29.50
N ILE A 495 -25.98 7.80 -28.20
CA ILE A 495 -26.79 6.94 -27.31
C ILE A 495 -28.21 6.78 -27.84
N ARG A 496 -28.70 7.79 -28.57
CA ARG A 496 -30.01 7.75 -29.24
C ARG A 496 -30.11 6.69 -30.34
N ALA A 497 -28.98 6.27 -30.96
CA ALA A 497 -28.96 5.26 -31.99
C ALA A 497 -29.11 3.84 -31.42
N SER A 498 -28.49 3.51 -30.30
CA SER A 498 -28.70 2.22 -29.61
C SER A 498 -28.14 2.26 -28.16
N ARG A 499 -29.06 2.22 -27.18
CA ARG A 499 -28.70 2.02 -25.77
C ARG A 499 -27.91 0.72 -25.54
N ARG A 500 -28.19 -0.31 -26.32
CA ARG A 500 -27.50 -1.61 -26.24
C ARG A 500 -25.99 -1.46 -26.57
N VAL A 501 -25.69 -0.74 -27.66
CA VAL A 501 -24.30 -0.49 -28.05
C VAL A 501 -23.55 0.29 -26.98
N ALA A 502 -24.17 1.33 -26.40
CA ALA A 502 -23.54 2.11 -25.33
C ALA A 502 -23.26 1.26 -24.07
N VAL A 503 -24.20 0.37 -23.67
CA VAL A 503 -24.00 -0.55 -22.53
C VAL A 503 -22.89 -1.57 -22.83
N LEU A 504 -22.89 -2.16 -24.04
CA LEU A 504 -21.82 -3.09 -24.44
C LEU A 504 -20.45 -2.42 -24.48
N ALA A 505 -20.37 -1.20 -25.03
CA ALA A 505 -19.13 -0.41 -25.07
C ALA A 505 -18.64 -0.05 -23.64
N ALA A 506 -19.53 0.34 -22.74
CA ALA A 506 -19.18 0.59 -21.34
C ALA A 506 -18.71 -0.68 -20.64
N GLY A 507 -19.39 -1.81 -20.82
CA GLY A 507 -18.99 -3.11 -20.29
C GLY A 507 -17.62 -3.54 -20.81
N LEU A 508 -17.39 -3.40 -22.12
CA LEU A 508 -16.10 -3.67 -22.75
C LEU A 508 -15.00 -2.75 -22.19
N GLY A 509 -15.31 -1.46 -21.97
CA GLY A 509 -14.39 -0.50 -21.36
C GLY A 509 -13.97 -0.90 -19.93
N VAL A 510 -14.93 -1.38 -19.12
CA VAL A 510 -14.64 -1.89 -17.76
C VAL A 510 -13.76 -3.15 -17.83
N VAL A 511 -14.12 -4.12 -18.67
CA VAL A 511 -13.34 -5.35 -18.85
C VAL A 511 -11.91 -5.02 -19.28
N THR A 512 -11.74 -4.13 -20.26
CA THR A 512 -10.43 -3.71 -20.77
C THR A 512 -9.61 -3.00 -19.70
N ALA A 513 -10.24 -2.09 -18.93
CA ALA A 513 -9.56 -1.34 -17.86
C ALA A 513 -9.07 -2.25 -16.72
N LEU A 514 -9.78 -3.36 -16.46
CA LEU A 514 -9.43 -4.30 -15.40
C LEU A 514 -8.60 -5.50 -15.90
N ALA A 515 -8.46 -5.73 -17.19
CA ALA A 515 -7.77 -6.90 -17.74
C ALA A 515 -6.28 -6.97 -17.28
N GLY A 516 -5.54 -5.87 -17.36
CA GLY A 516 -4.16 -5.77 -16.87
C GLY A 516 -4.06 -6.00 -15.35
N PRO A 517 -4.78 -5.25 -14.52
CA PRO A 517 -4.86 -5.51 -13.07
C PRO A 517 -5.20 -6.94 -12.71
N VAL A 518 -6.21 -7.54 -13.35
CA VAL A 518 -6.60 -8.94 -13.12
C VAL A 518 -5.47 -9.89 -13.46
N ALA A 519 -4.83 -9.73 -14.62
CA ALA A 519 -3.73 -10.59 -15.05
C ALA A 519 -2.54 -10.52 -14.07
N TYR A 520 -2.14 -9.31 -13.64
CA TYR A 520 -1.09 -9.11 -12.62
C TYR A 520 -1.49 -9.69 -11.26
N THR A 521 -2.75 -9.56 -10.87
CA THR A 521 -3.26 -10.13 -9.62
C THR A 521 -3.25 -11.66 -9.68
N LEU A 522 -3.66 -12.27 -10.80
CA LEU A 522 -3.60 -13.72 -10.99
C LEU A 522 -2.16 -14.25 -10.97
N ASP A 523 -1.22 -13.54 -11.56
CA ASP A 523 0.21 -13.86 -11.44
C ASP A 523 0.67 -13.79 -9.98
N THR A 524 0.30 -12.71 -9.28
CA THR A 524 0.66 -12.48 -7.88
C THR A 524 0.18 -13.60 -6.96
N VAL A 525 -1.08 -14.05 -7.11
CA VAL A 525 -1.67 -15.08 -6.23
C VAL A 525 -1.16 -16.49 -6.54
N ASN A 526 -0.63 -16.72 -7.74
CA ASN A 526 -0.03 -17.99 -8.14
C ASN A 526 1.48 -18.06 -7.95
N THR A 527 2.13 -16.95 -7.57
CA THR A 527 3.58 -16.89 -7.35
C THR A 527 3.86 -16.77 -5.86
N PRO A 528 4.59 -17.72 -5.23
CA PRO A 528 4.99 -17.59 -3.83
C PRO A 528 5.78 -16.30 -3.59
N LYS A 529 5.46 -15.59 -2.51
CA LYS A 529 6.13 -14.34 -2.11
C LYS A 529 6.70 -14.48 -0.70
N GLY A 530 7.93 -14.03 -0.50
CA GLY A 530 8.59 -14.11 0.80
C GLY A 530 9.66 -13.01 0.95
N GLY A 531 10.04 -12.73 2.20
CA GLY A 531 11.03 -11.69 2.53
C GLY A 531 10.41 -10.33 2.80
N SER A 532 11.26 -9.30 2.91
CA SER A 532 10.84 -7.96 3.37
C SER A 532 10.46 -7.01 2.24
N ILE A 533 10.95 -7.25 1.02
CA ILE A 533 10.71 -6.39 -0.15
C ILE A 533 10.06 -7.24 -1.25
N ILE A 534 8.75 -7.12 -1.39
CA ILE A 534 7.94 -7.90 -2.30
C ILE A 534 7.21 -7.02 -3.30
N THR A 535 6.96 -7.56 -4.49
CA THR A 535 6.24 -6.89 -5.58
C THR A 535 5.16 -7.79 -6.16
N ALA A 536 4.08 -7.16 -6.63
CA ALA A 536 3.00 -7.83 -7.36
C ALA A 536 3.32 -7.95 -8.84
N GLY A 537 2.77 -8.98 -9.47
CA GLY A 537 2.91 -9.23 -10.90
C GLY A 537 4.25 -9.84 -11.30
N PRO A 538 4.50 -9.97 -12.61
CA PRO A 538 5.72 -10.52 -13.16
C PRO A 538 6.92 -9.60 -12.92
N THR A 539 8.13 -10.14 -13.05
CA THR A 539 9.37 -9.35 -12.98
C THR A 539 9.45 -8.35 -14.13
N VAL A 540 9.80 -7.10 -13.81
CA VAL A 540 9.92 -6.02 -14.78
C VAL A 540 11.40 -5.76 -15.08
N GLN A 541 11.75 -5.63 -16.36
CA GLN A 541 13.12 -5.29 -16.78
C GLN A 541 13.50 -3.90 -16.23
N GLY A 542 14.64 -3.82 -15.54
CA GLY A 542 15.14 -2.56 -14.95
C GLY A 542 14.49 -2.16 -13.63
N GLY A 543 13.62 -2.99 -13.06
CA GLY A 543 13.04 -2.76 -11.73
C GLY A 543 13.96 -3.22 -10.60
N MET A 544 13.82 -2.61 -9.42
CA MET A 544 14.56 -2.95 -8.19
C MET A 544 14.23 -4.37 -7.64
N GLY A 545 13.29 -5.07 -8.24
CA GLY A 545 12.98 -6.49 -8.04
C GLY A 545 13.95 -7.37 -8.84
N GLY A 546 15.25 -7.29 -8.56
CA GLY A 546 16.24 -8.20 -9.11
C GLY A 546 16.04 -9.66 -8.60
N PRO A 547 16.67 -10.67 -9.23
CA PRO A 547 16.44 -12.09 -8.97
C PRO A 547 16.99 -12.51 -7.60
N GLY A 548 16.32 -12.12 -6.53
CA GLY A 548 16.60 -12.49 -5.14
C GLY A 548 15.34 -12.88 -4.37
N GLY A 549 14.16 -12.75 -4.95
CA GLY A 549 12.88 -13.08 -4.34
C GLY A 549 12.15 -14.29 -4.92
N GLY A 550 12.74 -15.01 -5.85
CA GLY A 550 12.14 -16.21 -6.41
C GLY A 550 13.11 -17.38 -6.34
N PHE A 551 12.80 -18.38 -5.53
CA PHE A 551 13.47 -19.67 -5.61
C PHE A 551 13.24 -20.28 -7.00
N PRO A 552 14.26 -20.85 -7.68
CA PRO A 552 14.02 -21.75 -8.78
C PRO A 552 13.46 -23.05 -8.19
N GLY A 553 12.15 -23.14 -8.09
CA GLY A 553 11.45 -24.39 -7.87
C GLY A 553 11.74 -25.30 -9.06
N GLY A 554 12.45 -26.37 -8.80
CA GLY A 554 12.88 -27.34 -9.79
C GLY A 554 11.73 -27.84 -10.67
N ARG A 555 11.84 -27.63 -11.95
CA ARG A 555 11.20 -28.45 -12.94
C ARG A 555 12.03 -29.75 -13.05
N MET A 556 11.72 -30.73 -12.21
CA MET A 556 11.90 -32.13 -12.57
C MET A 556 10.68 -32.52 -13.41
N GLY A 557 10.90 -32.66 -14.69
CA GLY A 557 9.98 -33.24 -15.63
C GLY A 557 10.80 -33.88 -16.72
N GLY A 558 11.15 -35.15 -16.50
CA GLY A 558 11.84 -35.97 -17.49
C GLY A 558 10.98 -36.16 -18.75
N ARG A 559 11.67 -36.17 -19.88
CA ARG A 559 11.29 -37.00 -21.02
C ARG A 559 12.55 -37.37 -21.80
N ASN A 560 12.86 -38.64 -21.72
CA ASN A 560 13.70 -39.39 -22.65
C ASN A 560 13.15 -39.28 -24.08
N GLY A 561 14.06 -39.26 -25.04
CA GLY A 561 13.72 -39.65 -26.39
C GLY A 561 14.68 -39.17 -27.47
N GLY A 562 15.67 -40.00 -27.85
CA GLY A 562 15.96 -40.25 -29.25
C GLY A 562 17.04 -39.40 -29.93
N LEU A 563 18.21 -39.92 -29.99
CA LEU A 563 19.21 -39.80 -31.10
C LEU A 563 18.61 -40.42 -32.41
N PRO A 564 19.16 -40.25 -33.64
CA PRO A 564 20.56 -40.11 -34.01
C PRO A 564 20.87 -39.30 -35.30
N GLY A 565 22.18 -39.07 -35.55
CA GLY A 565 22.70 -39.22 -36.92
C GLY A 565 23.54 -38.12 -37.49
N ALA A 566 24.86 -38.36 -37.54
CA ALA A 566 25.83 -38.27 -38.64
C ALA A 566 25.96 -36.89 -39.36
N GLY A 567 27.11 -36.40 -39.62
CA GLY A 567 28.37 -36.87 -40.08
C GLY A 567 29.34 -35.75 -40.39
N GLN A 568 30.60 -36.04 -40.24
CA GLN A 568 31.78 -35.73 -41.06
C GLN A 568 32.04 -34.22 -41.39
N GLY A 569 33.24 -33.72 -41.28
CA GLY A 569 34.60 -34.17 -41.32
C GLY A 569 35.54 -33.00 -41.36
N GLY A 570 36.73 -33.18 -40.95
CA GLY A 570 38.00 -32.99 -41.61
C GLY A 570 38.79 -31.78 -41.13
N ALA A 571 39.73 -31.98 -40.32
CA ALA A 571 41.16 -32.19 -40.55
C ALA A 571 42.10 -30.97 -40.43
N ALA A 572 43.08 -31.14 -39.58
CA ALA A 572 44.48 -30.72 -39.68
C ALA A 572 44.81 -29.25 -39.49
N GLY A 573 45.82 -28.85 -38.76
CA GLY A 573 46.98 -29.45 -38.17
C GLY A 573 47.96 -28.40 -37.72
N GLN A 574 48.82 -28.81 -36.80
CA GLN A 574 50.20 -28.39 -36.54
C GLN A 574 50.47 -27.05 -35.86
N ALA A 575 50.94 -27.11 -34.65
CA ALA A 575 52.32 -27.29 -34.16
C ALA A 575 53.10 -25.99 -33.87
N LEU A 576 53.49 -25.87 -32.63
CA LEU A 576 54.53 -25.15 -31.88
C LEU A 576 55.89 -25.05 -32.56
N PRO A 577 56.98 -24.42 -32.05
CA PRO A 577 57.25 -23.65 -30.82
C PRO A 577 58.32 -22.51 -31.06
N PRO A 578 59.32 -22.18 -30.21
CA PRO A 578 59.36 -21.16 -29.14
C PRO A 578 60.59 -20.18 -29.31
N GLY A 579 60.79 -19.27 -28.36
CA GLY A 579 62.08 -18.57 -28.22
C GLY A 579 61.95 -17.24 -27.44
N GLN A 580 62.43 -17.22 -26.21
CA GLN A 580 63.60 -16.52 -25.66
C GLN A 580 63.70 -15.02 -26.03
N GLY A 581 63.89 -14.09 -25.17
CA GLY A 581 64.70 -13.89 -24.01
C GLY A 581 65.07 -12.41 -23.91
N GLY A 582 65.40 -11.90 -22.74
CA GLY A 582 66.19 -10.68 -22.64
C GLY A 582 65.72 -9.70 -21.52
N GLN A 583 66.28 -9.81 -20.47
CA GLN A 583 66.97 -9.03 -19.43
C GLN A 583 67.10 -7.53 -19.65
N GLY A 584 66.92 -6.74 -18.56
CA GLY A 584 67.57 -5.43 -18.46
C GLY A 584 66.99 -4.49 -17.36
N ARG A 585 67.43 -4.69 -16.14
CA ARG A 585 68.01 -3.70 -15.18
C ARG A 585 67.35 -2.37 -14.89
N MET A 586 67.11 -2.18 -13.60
CA MET A 586 67.06 -0.90 -12.85
C MET A 586 68.38 -0.06 -12.97
N PRO A 587 68.48 1.22 -12.46
CA PRO A 587 68.22 1.59 -11.09
C PRO A 587 67.84 3.08 -10.80
N GLY A 588 67.44 3.32 -9.56
CA GLY A 588 67.87 4.44 -8.69
C GLY A 588 67.10 5.75 -8.81
N GLY A 589 66.56 6.27 -7.79
CA GLY A 589 66.96 6.87 -6.57
C GLY A 589 66.24 8.15 -6.28
N THR A 590 65.83 8.31 -5.14
CA THR A 590 65.97 9.19 -3.96
C THR A 590 64.98 10.33 -3.74
N GLN A 591 64.33 10.25 -2.55
CA GLN A 591 64.20 11.27 -1.49
C GLN A 591 63.58 12.62 -1.83
N GLY A 592 62.52 13.06 -1.12
CA GLY A 592 62.55 13.61 0.20
C GLY A 592 61.32 14.46 0.50
N ALA A 593 60.88 14.26 1.73
CA ALA A 593 60.44 15.24 2.73
C ALA A 593 59.16 16.06 2.57
N ASN A 594 58.23 15.77 3.51
CA ASN A 594 57.27 16.66 4.17
C ASN A 594 57.96 17.80 4.96
N PRO A 595 57.33 18.78 5.60
CA PRO A 595 55.93 18.99 6.03
C PRO A 595 55.46 20.47 6.14
N PRO A 596 54.50 20.78 7.08
CA PRO A 596 53.33 21.63 6.95
C PRO A 596 53.46 22.98 7.67
N PRO A 597 52.48 23.65 8.29
CA PRO A 597 51.10 24.05 7.99
C PRO A 597 50.82 25.56 8.17
N GLN A 598 49.55 25.95 8.26
CA GLN A 598 48.93 27.09 8.93
C GLN A 598 48.24 28.17 8.10
N GLN A 599 46.98 28.26 8.38
CA GLN A 599 46.13 29.28 9.03
C GLN A 599 45.60 30.46 8.21
N ALA A 600 44.30 30.52 8.29
CA ALA A 600 43.44 31.69 8.61
C ALA A 600 43.21 32.80 7.60
N GLY A 601 41.91 33.01 7.33
CA GLY A 601 41.42 34.37 7.38
C GLY A 601 40.58 34.89 6.25
N LYS A 602 39.29 34.99 6.51
CA LYS A 602 38.38 36.12 6.21
C LYS A 602 37.87 36.44 4.78
N GLN A 603 36.53 36.30 4.70
CA GLN A 603 35.56 37.31 4.20
C GLN A 603 35.71 37.92 2.80
N GLY A 604 34.58 37.82 2.03
CA GLY A 604 34.17 38.97 1.22
C GLY A 604 33.50 38.65 -0.09
N GLN A 605 32.16 38.78 -0.07
CA GLN A 605 31.32 39.42 -1.08
C GLN A 605 31.30 38.96 -2.57
N PHE A 606 30.05 38.69 -3.00
CA PHE A 606 29.53 38.66 -4.38
C PHE A 606 29.80 39.93 -5.17
N PRO A 607 29.74 39.96 -6.50
CA PRO A 607 28.52 39.72 -7.30
C PRO A 607 28.71 39.04 -8.69
N ALA A 608 27.57 38.58 -9.26
CA ALA A 608 27.38 38.20 -10.67
C ALA A 608 27.26 39.46 -11.57
N PRO A 609 27.03 39.38 -12.91
CA PRO A 609 26.88 38.30 -13.88
C PRO A 609 27.59 38.57 -15.24
N GLY A 610 27.57 37.62 -16.19
CA GLY A 610 27.92 37.96 -17.54
C GLY A 610 28.09 36.78 -18.53
N ALA A 611 27.40 36.87 -19.60
CA ALA A 611 27.01 35.93 -20.63
C ALA A 611 28.09 35.51 -21.65
N ARG A 612 27.75 34.43 -22.40
CA ARG A 612 28.07 34.05 -23.78
C ARG A 612 29.42 33.42 -24.12
N GLY A 613 29.32 32.30 -24.85
CA GLY A 613 30.34 31.83 -25.77
C GLY A 613 30.19 30.36 -26.18
N ARG A 614 29.61 30.13 -27.35
CA ARG A 614 29.60 28.86 -28.09
C ARG A 614 31.04 28.46 -28.49
N GLN A 615 31.36 27.15 -28.49
CA GLN A 615 31.81 26.49 -29.72
C GLN A 615 32.04 24.97 -29.54
N ALA A 616 31.86 24.31 -30.64
CA ALA A 616 31.82 22.89 -30.91
C ALA A 616 33.19 22.19 -30.89
N GLY A 617 33.16 20.85 -30.73
CA GLY A 617 34.29 19.98 -31.03
C GLY A 617 34.11 18.56 -30.52
N ARG A 618 33.65 17.66 -31.35
CA ARG A 618 33.84 16.17 -31.25
C ARG A 618 35.18 15.85 -31.94
N PRO A 619 35.83 14.65 -31.85
CA PRO A 619 35.33 13.31 -31.51
C PRO A 619 36.30 12.41 -30.68
N GLY A 620 35.88 11.18 -30.35
CA GLY A 620 36.78 10.04 -30.17
C GLY A 620 36.46 9.10 -29.02
N LEU A 621 35.83 7.95 -29.29
CA LEU A 621 35.77 6.72 -28.51
C LEU A 621 37.14 6.01 -28.44
N PRO A 622 37.47 5.06 -27.50
CA PRO A 622 36.72 3.87 -27.26
C PRO A 622 36.70 3.28 -25.79
N GLY A 623 35.69 2.52 -25.50
CA GLY A 623 35.61 1.24 -24.84
C GLY A 623 36.37 0.94 -23.54
N GLY A 624 35.60 0.76 -22.45
CA GLY A 624 36.01 0.06 -21.23
C GLY A 624 34.79 -0.36 -20.44
N ARG A 625 34.24 -1.54 -20.73
CA ARG A 625 33.27 -2.22 -19.88
C ARG A 625 33.96 -2.63 -18.59
N GLY A 626 33.62 -1.98 -17.49
CA GLY A 626 33.91 -2.42 -16.13
C GLY A 626 32.61 -2.59 -15.38
N GLY A 627 32.15 -3.83 -15.23
CA GLY A 627 30.98 -4.18 -14.44
C GLY A 627 31.20 -3.88 -12.95
N PHE A 628 30.50 -2.88 -12.45
CA PHE A 628 30.33 -2.58 -11.04
C PHE A 628 28.84 -2.70 -10.71
N GLY A 629 28.34 -3.93 -10.56
CA GLY A 629 26.93 -4.15 -10.24
C GLY A 629 26.62 -5.37 -9.37
N GLU A 630 27.50 -6.36 -9.29
CA GLU A 630 27.13 -7.63 -8.67
C GLU A 630 27.65 -7.87 -7.24
N ARG A 631 28.53 -7.07 -6.71
CA ARG A 631 29.11 -7.31 -5.36
C ARG A 631 28.33 -6.67 -4.20
N GLY A 632 27.35 -5.79 -4.45
CA GLY A 632 26.53 -5.13 -3.42
C GLY A 632 25.24 -5.86 -3.07
N ALA A 633 24.59 -6.52 -4.03
CA ALA A 633 23.30 -7.18 -3.84
C ALA A 633 23.42 -8.51 -3.07
N GLY A 634 24.54 -9.24 -3.16
CA GLY A 634 24.76 -10.49 -2.45
C GLY A 634 24.95 -10.34 -0.94
N ARG A 635 25.37 -9.17 -0.46
CA ARG A 635 25.61 -8.90 0.97
C ARG A 635 24.36 -8.57 1.77
N MET A 636 23.29 -8.06 1.13
CA MET A 636 22.02 -7.71 1.79
C MET A 636 21.00 -8.85 1.78
N GLY A 637 21.16 -9.88 0.95
CA GLY A 637 20.18 -10.92 0.77
C GLY A 637 19.81 -11.68 2.05
N GLY A 638 20.80 -11.99 2.89
CA GLY A 638 20.56 -12.72 4.15
C GLY A 638 19.87 -11.89 5.23
N LEU A 639 20.07 -10.56 5.25
CA LEU A 639 19.40 -9.66 6.21
C LEU A 639 17.93 -9.39 5.83
N LEU A 640 17.58 -9.52 4.56
CA LEU A 640 16.24 -9.19 4.06
C LEU A 640 15.35 -10.42 3.82
N ASN A 641 15.94 -11.58 3.52
CA ASN A 641 15.19 -12.78 3.10
C ASN A 641 15.26 -13.94 4.12
N GLY A 642 16.04 -13.81 5.19
CA GLY A 642 16.28 -14.89 6.14
C GLY A 642 17.21 -15.99 5.61
N SER A 643 17.43 -17.01 6.44
CA SER A 643 18.33 -18.15 6.16
C SER A 643 17.53 -19.43 5.98
N LYS A 644 18.00 -20.33 5.13
CA LYS A 644 17.49 -21.70 5.12
C LYS A 644 18.05 -22.46 6.32
N VAL A 645 17.18 -23.02 7.13
CA VAL A 645 17.54 -23.82 8.30
C VAL A 645 17.53 -25.29 7.89
N SER A 646 18.68 -25.97 8.04
CA SER A 646 18.77 -27.42 7.79
C SER A 646 18.23 -28.20 8.98
N ASP A 647 17.75 -29.44 8.74
CA ASP A 647 17.25 -30.31 9.81
C ASP A 647 18.33 -30.58 10.89
N ARG A 648 19.61 -30.63 10.51
CA ARG A 648 20.72 -30.76 11.47
C ARG A 648 20.87 -29.50 12.35
N ALA A 649 20.70 -28.30 11.76
CA ALA A 649 20.76 -27.06 12.51
C ALA A 649 19.54 -26.93 13.44
N LYS A 650 18.38 -27.38 12.98
CA LYS A 650 17.16 -27.45 13.78
C LYS A 650 17.37 -28.39 14.98
N ALA A 651 17.80 -29.61 14.77
CA ALA A 651 18.07 -30.59 15.83
C ALA A 651 19.13 -30.11 16.84
N LEU A 652 20.18 -29.39 16.36
CA LEU A 652 21.18 -28.78 17.25
C LEU A 652 20.54 -27.75 18.20
N LEU A 653 19.69 -26.89 17.65
CA LEU A 653 19.08 -25.79 18.42
C LEU A 653 17.94 -26.25 19.34
N GLU A 654 17.28 -27.35 19.00
CA GLU A 654 16.22 -27.96 19.84
C GLU A 654 16.81 -28.73 21.03
N LYS A 655 18.07 -29.18 20.89
CA LYS A 655 18.73 -29.91 21.96
C LYS A 655 18.97 -29.00 23.16
N ASP A 656 18.49 -29.44 24.31
CA ASP A 656 18.60 -28.73 25.61
C ASP A 656 18.05 -27.27 25.57
N ALA A 657 17.18 -26.93 24.57
CA ALA A 657 16.71 -25.56 24.36
C ALA A 657 15.90 -25.02 25.54
N ASP A 658 15.22 -25.89 26.29
CA ASP A 658 14.35 -25.50 27.41
C ASP A 658 15.16 -25.14 28.67
N ASP A 659 16.46 -25.45 28.70
CA ASP A 659 17.37 -25.07 29.79
C ASP A 659 17.82 -23.60 29.65
N TYR A 660 17.53 -22.94 28.52
CA TYR A 660 17.98 -21.58 28.20
C TYR A 660 16.79 -20.64 27.93
N THR A 661 17.00 -19.37 28.25
CA THR A 661 16.03 -18.31 27.88
C THR A 661 15.94 -18.14 26.37
N TRP A 662 17.07 -18.26 25.67
CA TRP A 662 17.16 -18.24 24.21
C TRP A 662 17.98 -19.45 23.73
N ALA A 663 17.40 -20.27 22.87
CA ALA A 663 18.11 -21.39 22.22
C ALA A 663 19.31 -20.87 21.40
N ALA A 664 19.19 -19.66 20.86
CA ALA A 664 20.29 -18.99 20.15
C ALA A 664 20.13 -17.47 20.12
N ALA A 665 21.21 -16.80 19.70
CA ALA A 665 21.21 -15.40 19.31
C ALA A 665 21.76 -15.24 17.89
N ALA A 666 21.14 -14.39 17.06
CA ALA A 666 21.57 -14.14 15.68
C ALA A 666 21.53 -12.63 15.38
N ILE A 667 22.40 -12.18 14.47
CA ILE A 667 22.41 -10.78 14.03
C ILE A 667 21.30 -10.57 13.00
N GLY A 668 20.46 -9.56 13.27
CA GLY A 668 19.34 -9.16 12.43
C GLY A 668 18.10 -10.05 12.61
N SER A 669 16.94 -9.39 12.68
CA SER A 669 15.68 -10.06 13.02
C SER A 669 15.22 -11.08 11.97
N GLN A 670 15.50 -10.88 10.68
CA GLN A 670 15.13 -11.88 9.65
C GLN A 670 15.91 -13.18 9.80
N ASN A 671 17.19 -13.07 10.15
CA ASN A 671 18.02 -14.24 10.38
C ASN A 671 17.56 -14.99 11.66
N ALA A 672 17.36 -14.27 12.77
CA ALA A 672 16.84 -14.86 14.00
C ALA A 672 15.47 -15.53 13.78
N ALA A 673 14.57 -14.85 13.05
CA ALA A 673 13.22 -15.33 12.75
C ALA A 673 13.23 -16.68 11.99
N SER A 674 14.18 -16.87 11.06
CA SER A 674 14.28 -18.13 10.31
C SER A 674 14.51 -19.35 11.22
N TYR A 675 15.42 -19.20 12.20
CA TYR A 675 15.71 -20.26 13.16
C TYR A 675 14.60 -20.43 14.20
N GLN A 676 14.03 -19.30 14.68
CA GLN A 676 12.91 -19.33 15.61
C GLN A 676 11.69 -20.04 15.02
N LEU A 677 11.29 -19.71 13.78
CA LEU A 677 10.14 -20.34 13.12
C LEU A 677 10.40 -21.82 12.78
N ALA A 678 11.66 -22.22 12.57
CA ALA A 678 11.99 -23.61 12.30
C ALA A 678 11.98 -24.49 13.56
N THR A 679 12.39 -23.94 14.71
CA THR A 679 12.54 -24.67 15.98
C THR A 679 11.38 -24.43 16.95
N GLU A 680 10.57 -23.40 16.72
CA GLU A 680 9.57 -22.88 17.66
C GLU A 680 10.15 -22.49 19.03
N LYS A 681 11.47 -22.26 19.10
CA LYS A 681 12.17 -21.83 20.32
C LYS A 681 12.63 -20.40 20.22
N PRO A 682 12.67 -19.60 21.30
CA PRO A 682 13.11 -18.21 21.27
C PRO A 682 14.52 -18.05 20.72
N VAL A 683 14.70 -17.15 19.74
CA VAL A 683 16.00 -16.76 19.17
C VAL A 683 16.16 -15.26 19.27
N MET A 684 17.17 -14.81 20.03
CA MET A 684 17.43 -13.38 20.24
C MET A 684 17.87 -12.69 18.94
N ALA A 685 17.17 -11.63 18.57
CA ALA A 685 17.52 -10.79 17.42
C ALA A 685 18.46 -9.66 17.80
N ILE A 686 19.76 -9.85 17.63
CA ILE A 686 20.77 -8.82 17.93
C ILE A 686 20.71 -7.71 16.87
N GLY A 687 20.57 -6.45 17.34
CA GLY A 687 20.58 -5.29 16.47
C GLY A 687 19.29 -5.04 15.70
N GLY A 688 18.20 -5.69 16.06
CA GLY A 688 16.88 -5.47 15.45
C GLY A 688 16.80 -5.84 13.98
N PHE A 689 15.90 -5.18 13.23
CA PHE A 689 15.60 -5.51 11.82
C PHE A 689 16.86 -5.53 10.92
N ASN A 690 17.69 -4.48 11.02
CA ASN A 690 18.85 -4.27 10.17
C ASN A 690 20.19 -4.70 10.84
N GLY A 691 20.18 -5.18 12.06
CA GLY A 691 21.39 -5.43 12.84
C GLY A 691 22.09 -4.16 13.35
N SER A 692 21.40 -2.99 13.32
CA SER A 692 21.97 -1.68 13.65
C SER A 692 21.50 -1.09 14.98
N ASP A 693 20.42 -1.62 15.57
CA ASP A 693 19.92 -1.17 16.85
C ASP A 693 20.94 -1.48 17.97
N PRO A 694 21.18 -0.60 18.96
CA PRO A 694 22.14 -0.83 20.01
C PRO A 694 21.61 -1.79 21.09
N SER A 695 21.02 -2.91 20.69
CA SER A 695 20.43 -3.89 21.60
C SER A 695 20.71 -5.35 21.16
N PRO A 696 21.22 -6.18 22.09
CA PRO A 696 21.81 -5.79 23.37
C PRO A 696 23.17 -5.11 23.16
N THR A 697 23.63 -4.34 24.15
CA THR A 697 25.03 -3.90 24.18
C THR A 697 25.96 -5.09 24.42
N LEU A 698 27.25 -4.97 24.05
CA LEU A 698 28.22 -6.03 24.32
C LEU A 698 28.30 -6.40 25.82
N ALA A 699 28.23 -5.39 26.71
CA ALA A 699 28.23 -5.63 28.14
C ALA A 699 27.01 -6.48 28.58
N ARG A 700 25.83 -6.12 28.12
CA ARG A 700 24.59 -6.85 28.43
C ARG A 700 24.57 -8.25 27.79
N PHE A 701 25.10 -8.41 26.59
CA PHE A 701 25.23 -9.71 25.95
C PHE A 701 26.17 -10.64 26.75
N LYS A 702 27.29 -10.12 27.23
CA LYS A 702 28.22 -10.88 28.11
C LYS A 702 27.56 -11.31 29.40
N GLU A 703 26.73 -10.46 29.99
CA GLU A 703 25.95 -10.78 31.19
C GLU A 703 24.96 -11.94 30.91
N TYR A 704 24.20 -11.87 29.80
CA TYR A 704 23.30 -12.95 29.44
C TYR A 704 24.02 -14.28 29.22
N VAL A 705 25.22 -14.26 28.62
CA VAL A 705 26.03 -15.46 28.45
C VAL A 705 26.58 -15.95 29.79
N ALA A 706 27.03 -15.08 30.67
CA ALA A 706 27.52 -15.45 32.00
C ALA A 706 26.42 -16.03 32.90
N ASP A 707 25.18 -15.53 32.74
CA ASP A 707 23.99 -16.04 33.41
C ASP A 707 23.48 -17.37 32.80
N GLY A 708 24.11 -17.92 31.75
CA GLY A 708 23.67 -19.12 31.07
C GLY A 708 22.33 -18.97 30.33
N LYS A 709 21.96 -17.77 29.91
CA LYS A 709 20.66 -17.49 29.28
C LYS A 709 20.62 -17.81 27.78
N ILE A 710 21.78 -17.89 27.10
CA ILE A 710 21.88 -18.09 25.66
C ILE A 710 22.75 -19.32 25.41
N HIS A 711 22.22 -20.30 24.67
CA HIS A 711 22.97 -21.52 24.32
C HIS A 711 23.94 -21.30 23.17
N TYR A 712 23.45 -20.90 21.99
CA TYR A 712 24.26 -20.73 20.79
C TYR A 712 24.28 -19.30 20.28
N PHE A 713 25.38 -18.93 19.61
CA PHE A 713 25.41 -17.77 18.74
C PHE A 713 25.52 -18.23 17.29
N ILE A 714 24.62 -17.70 16.43
CA ILE A 714 24.56 -18.03 15.01
C ILE A 714 25.37 -17.00 14.24
N ALA A 715 26.48 -17.43 13.65
CA ALA A 715 27.23 -16.58 12.75
C ALA A 715 26.44 -16.37 11.46
N GLY A 716 26.26 -15.13 11.02
CA GLY A 716 25.59 -14.80 9.78
C GLY A 716 26.24 -15.48 8.57
N GLY A 717 25.44 -16.11 7.70
CA GLY A 717 25.91 -16.76 6.48
C GLY A 717 26.64 -15.77 5.57
N GLN A 718 27.80 -16.16 5.04
CA GLN A 718 28.62 -15.51 4.00
C GLN A 718 28.79 -13.97 4.09
N GLY A 719 29.09 -13.44 5.26
CA GLY A 719 29.61 -12.11 5.46
C GLY A 719 30.78 -12.17 6.42
N GLY A 720 32.00 -12.08 5.92
CA GLY A 720 33.21 -12.13 6.72
C GLY A 720 33.20 -11.13 7.89
N PRO A 721 34.17 -11.20 8.82
CA PRO A 721 34.25 -10.34 10.00
C PRO A 721 34.35 -8.86 9.56
N GLY A 722 33.21 -8.14 9.60
CA GLY A 722 33.17 -6.72 9.22
C GLY A 722 31.82 -6.17 8.77
N GLY A 723 30.73 -6.92 8.80
CA GLY A 723 29.42 -6.53 8.20
C GLY A 723 28.48 -5.69 9.08
N GLY A 724 28.74 -5.50 10.36
CA GLY A 724 27.93 -4.67 11.26
C GLY A 724 28.66 -3.39 11.63
N ARG A 725 28.03 -2.24 11.43
CA ARG A 725 28.47 -0.98 12.05
C ARG A 725 27.85 -0.92 13.43
N GLY A 726 28.68 -0.84 14.50
CA GLY A 726 28.20 -0.66 15.87
C GLY A 726 28.34 -1.91 16.76
N GLY A 727 27.47 -2.02 17.79
CA GLY A 727 27.55 -3.04 18.84
C GLY A 727 27.52 -4.49 18.38
N SER A 728 26.81 -4.81 17.29
CA SER A 728 26.69 -6.16 16.73
C SER A 728 28.02 -6.72 16.21
N SER A 729 28.90 -5.87 15.64
CA SER A 729 30.25 -6.28 15.22
C SER A 729 31.15 -6.60 16.40
N GLN A 730 31.01 -5.88 17.52
CA GLN A 730 31.77 -6.13 18.76
C GLN A 730 31.36 -7.47 19.39
N ILE A 731 30.05 -7.79 19.40
CA ILE A 731 29.53 -9.07 19.90
C ILE A 731 30.08 -10.21 19.05
N THR A 732 29.98 -10.12 17.72
CA THR A 732 30.52 -11.14 16.82
C THR A 732 32.01 -11.39 17.03
N SER A 733 32.79 -10.31 17.13
CA SER A 733 34.24 -10.40 17.34
C SER A 733 34.61 -11.01 18.69
N TRP A 734 33.85 -10.67 19.75
CA TRP A 734 34.04 -11.25 21.06
C TRP A 734 33.70 -12.74 21.10
N VAL A 735 32.56 -13.12 20.54
CA VAL A 735 32.10 -14.52 20.47
C VAL A 735 33.12 -15.37 19.73
N ALA A 736 33.55 -14.93 18.53
CA ALA A 736 34.50 -15.68 17.70
C ALA A 736 35.88 -15.86 18.35
N LYS A 737 36.27 -14.99 19.28
CA LYS A 737 37.54 -15.11 20.04
C LYS A 737 37.42 -15.92 21.31
N THR A 738 36.21 -16.12 21.83
CA THR A 738 36.01 -16.64 23.19
C THR A 738 35.45 -18.06 23.21
N PHE A 739 34.66 -18.44 22.19
CA PHE A 739 33.86 -19.65 22.23
C PHE A 739 34.14 -20.64 21.11
N GLN A 740 33.85 -21.91 21.34
CA GLN A 740 34.11 -22.98 20.41
C GLN A 740 33.17 -22.90 19.19
N LYS A 741 33.78 -22.94 18.01
CA LYS A 741 33.06 -22.96 16.73
C LYS A 741 32.49 -24.34 16.45
N VAL A 742 31.20 -24.42 16.10
CA VAL A 742 30.48 -25.61 15.67
C VAL A 742 29.95 -25.38 14.26
N THR A 743 30.30 -26.20 13.28
CA THR A 743 29.80 -26.06 11.91
C THR A 743 28.79 -27.16 11.62
N VAL A 744 27.58 -26.78 11.16
CA VAL A 744 26.50 -27.71 10.82
C VAL A 744 25.96 -27.36 9.43
N GLY A 745 26.31 -28.17 8.44
CA GLY A 745 26.07 -27.85 7.03
C GLY A 745 26.79 -26.56 6.62
N ASP A 746 26.08 -25.62 6.02
CA ASP A 746 26.61 -24.31 5.62
C ASP A 746 26.54 -23.24 6.73
N ALA A 747 25.95 -23.56 7.89
CA ALA A 747 25.79 -22.66 9.01
C ALA A 747 26.90 -22.83 10.05
N THR A 748 27.36 -21.71 10.59
CA THR A 748 28.35 -21.67 11.67
C THR A 748 27.68 -21.22 12.95
N PHE A 749 27.86 -21.98 14.01
CA PHE A 749 27.42 -21.72 15.36
C PHE A 749 28.62 -21.57 16.28
N TYR A 750 28.43 -20.88 17.40
CA TYR A 750 29.35 -20.86 18.51
C TYR A 750 28.61 -21.36 19.75
N ASP A 751 29.10 -22.37 20.40
CA ASP A 751 28.59 -22.90 21.66
C ASP A 751 29.02 -21.98 22.80
N LEU A 752 28.10 -21.21 23.36
CA LEU A 752 28.38 -20.19 24.40
C LEU A 752 28.61 -20.81 25.78
N THR A 753 28.48 -22.14 25.92
CA THR A 753 28.77 -22.88 27.14
C THR A 753 30.22 -23.39 27.18
N ARG A 754 30.92 -23.39 26.01
CA ARG A 754 32.26 -23.91 25.84
C ARG A 754 33.23 -22.85 25.36
N LYS A 755 34.22 -22.53 26.19
CA LYS A 755 35.33 -21.65 25.78
C LYS A 755 36.19 -22.36 24.77
N GLY A 756 36.61 -21.62 23.70
CA GLY A 756 37.48 -22.11 22.63
C GLY A 756 38.94 -22.00 22.94
#